data_f5a990e9271729c79a72fb0d649cba00
#
_entry.id   f5a990e9271729c79a72fb0d649cba00
#
_cell.length_a   1.000
_cell.length_b   1.000
_cell.length_c   1.000
_cell.angle_alpha   90.00
_cell.angle_beta   90.00
_cell.angle_gamma   90.00
#
_symmetry.space_group_name_H-M   'P 1'
#
loop_
_entity.id
_entity.type
_entity.pdbx_description
1 polymer ?
#
loop_
_entity_poly.entity_id
_entity_poly.type
_entity_poly.pdbx_seq_one_letter_code
_entity_poly.pdbx_strand_id
1 'polypeptide(L)'
;MLKFDLHLPFARHAAALTAALLLQACGGSGSGTDTGTPPPTGAGKMALLAGDVSGLGNLDGPRGTATFNGVQSLAMDPAGNLLVAERGNHALRKITPEGSVSTVAGGDMASAFADGPGAAGKFLDPQFVAVDGGGNAYVSDNGETIRKVTPAGVVSTLANVSADVGCPATCTNYKPLTVDAAGTVYFIANNTLRKLGTDGQAVTVVASISSQGIATPAFSFVYLPSSLVADSKGNIFIADRNQPMIRKVTPTGEMSVFAGNGTAGVAIDGQGTDARFAELQAIVRDGSDNLYVLEGNGALRKITPTGLVSTVRPPTQNGASGWSYSPTGFARDAAGSYFLSALGSSQNAPVLGSPAILKIDAQGAESAYAGSRGLVGDADGEGSAARFSDPRSPAVDPSGNVLVLDRFTEANSQLPDHLAESFYLRRITPAGRTTTLVRMPDDRDGMTGTAVDKQGNTYVGGGRRIRVVAPDGSVKVFFEGGESLPDGLKVLALDGAGSVYVAAGFMEPMAGLPIYIPVRQYSAIYKIAVNGAVQLLAGQAGVRGHADGAGSSAQFSSIGGGTLDSAGNLYVADKGNHVIRKITPAGGVSTLAGQPGVTGHRDGASAQAKFWWPVDVKADAQDNLYVADRNNAVVRKINASGLVSTVVGTPGTYGFLPGALPGAIPPPEGVAVNGSALFITTRNGVVRVDL
;
A
#
# COMPACT_ATOMS: atom_id res chain seq x y z
N MET A 1 44.80 10.09 20.54
CA MET A 1 43.72 11.05 20.25
C MET A 1 43.58 11.16 18.74
N LEU A 2 42.68 10.36 18.17
CA LEU A 2 42.33 10.40 16.73
C LEU A 2 40.83 10.59 16.70
N LYS A 3 40.39 11.77 16.25
CA LYS A 3 39.00 12.07 15.92
C LYS A 3 38.73 11.48 14.52
N PHE A 4 37.76 10.60 14.41
CA PHE A 4 37.16 10.23 13.16
C PHE A 4 35.83 10.99 13.04
N ASP A 5 35.76 11.95 12.12
CA ASP A 5 34.51 12.54 11.65
C ASP A 5 33.92 11.62 10.57
N LEU A 6 32.81 10.97 10.87
CA LEU A 6 32.01 10.22 9.93
C LEU A 6 30.78 11.09 9.54
N HIS A 7 30.86 11.76 8.41
CA HIS A 7 29.68 12.29 7.74
C HIS A 7 29.09 11.19 6.83
N LEU A 8 27.92 10.71 7.17
CA LEU A 8 27.10 9.81 6.36
C LEU A 8 25.82 10.54 5.92
N PRO A 9 25.44 10.51 4.64
CA PRO A 9 24.16 11.04 4.17
C PRO A 9 23.07 9.96 4.28
N PHE A 10 22.25 10.02 5.34
CA PHE A 10 21.22 9.03 5.64
C PHE A 10 19.80 9.60 5.47
N ALA A 11 19.30 9.79 4.29
CA ALA A 11 17.91 10.22 4.18
C ALA A 11 17.00 9.44 3.20
N ARG A 12 17.50 8.46 2.46
CA ARG A 12 16.68 7.81 1.39
C ARG A 12 16.46 6.29 1.52
N HIS A 13 17.02 5.61 2.50
CA HIS A 13 16.92 4.14 2.61
C HIS A 13 15.92 3.63 3.66
N ALA A 14 15.42 4.47 4.58
CA ALA A 14 14.55 4.04 5.68
C ALA A 14 13.14 3.60 5.23
N ALA A 15 12.60 4.16 4.16
CA ALA A 15 11.23 3.83 3.71
C ALA A 15 11.14 2.48 2.98
N ALA A 16 12.19 2.05 2.31
CA ALA A 16 12.21 0.78 1.59
C ALA A 16 12.45 -0.44 2.49
N LEU A 17 13.26 -0.28 3.56
CA LEU A 17 13.52 -1.37 4.51
C LEU A 17 12.33 -1.70 5.40
N THR A 18 11.47 -0.74 5.72
CA THR A 18 10.29 -0.98 6.59
C THR A 18 9.24 -1.88 5.92
N ALA A 19 9.11 -1.82 4.60
CA ALA A 19 8.20 -2.70 3.86
C ALA A 19 8.75 -4.14 3.72
N ALA A 20 10.08 -4.29 3.57
CA ALA A 20 10.71 -5.59 3.38
C ALA A 20 10.76 -6.44 4.67
N LEU A 21 11.00 -5.81 5.85
CA LEU A 21 11.07 -6.55 7.11
C LEU A 21 9.70 -7.03 7.62
N LEU A 22 8.59 -6.37 7.25
CA LEU A 22 7.24 -6.85 7.57
C LEU A 22 6.86 -8.11 6.77
N LEU A 23 7.52 -8.37 5.64
CA LEU A 23 7.30 -9.55 4.81
C LEU A 23 8.17 -10.76 5.21
N GLN A 24 9.35 -10.55 5.81
CA GLN A 24 10.25 -11.65 6.21
C GLN A 24 9.83 -12.40 7.47
N ALA A 25 8.92 -11.87 8.29
CA ALA A 25 8.42 -12.57 9.48
C ALA A 25 7.33 -13.62 9.20
N CYS A 26 6.91 -13.82 7.96
CA CYS A 26 5.82 -14.73 7.57
C CYS A 26 6.21 -15.75 6.49
N GLY A 27 7.38 -16.33 6.58
CA GLY A 27 7.79 -17.49 5.77
C GLY A 27 7.34 -18.79 6.41
N GLY A 28 6.11 -19.24 6.15
CA GLY A 28 5.60 -20.55 6.52
C GLY A 28 4.95 -21.19 5.29
N SER A 29 5.66 -22.12 4.64
CA SER A 29 5.15 -22.93 3.54
C SER A 29 4.08 -23.89 4.02
N GLY A 30 2.86 -23.73 3.54
CA GLY A 30 1.76 -24.66 3.75
C GLY A 30 0.84 -24.66 2.54
N SER A 31 1.11 -25.52 1.56
CA SER A 31 0.19 -25.83 0.47
C SER A 31 -0.93 -26.73 0.98
N GLY A 32 -2.03 -26.12 1.40
CA GLY A 32 -3.28 -26.81 1.66
C GLY A 32 -4.34 -26.22 0.73
N THR A 33 -4.82 -26.99 -0.23
CA THR A 33 -6.01 -26.67 -1.01
C THR A 33 -7.21 -26.69 -0.08
N ASP A 34 -7.60 -25.51 0.40
CA ASP A 34 -8.79 -25.37 1.24
C ASP A 34 -10.04 -25.33 0.32
N THR A 35 -10.74 -26.45 0.26
CA THR A 35 -12.08 -26.53 -0.34
C THR A 35 -13.11 -26.02 0.65
N GLY A 36 -12.92 -24.77 1.12
CA GLY A 36 -13.93 -24.09 1.95
C GLY A 36 -15.21 -23.89 1.16
N THR A 37 -16.35 -24.28 1.74
CA THR A 37 -17.68 -23.92 1.25
C THR A 37 -17.73 -22.40 1.02
N PRO A 38 -18.22 -21.92 -0.14
CA PRO A 38 -18.38 -20.49 -0.34
C PRO A 38 -19.26 -19.89 0.75
N PRO A 39 -18.98 -18.65 1.19
CA PRO A 39 -19.78 -18.00 2.23
C PRO A 39 -21.25 -17.94 1.78
N PRO A 40 -22.22 -18.04 2.71
CA PRO A 40 -23.62 -17.97 2.36
C PRO A 40 -23.90 -16.63 1.67
N THR A 41 -24.49 -16.69 0.48
CA THR A 41 -24.96 -15.53 -0.27
C THR A 41 -26.18 -14.95 0.47
N GLY A 42 -25.91 -14.06 1.42
CA GLY A 42 -26.95 -13.33 2.14
C GLY A 42 -27.58 -12.25 1.27
N ALA A 43 -28.81 -11.86 1.59
CA ALA A 43 -29.51 -10.73 0.96
C ALA A 43 -28.94 -9.35 1.33
N GLY A 44 -27.80 -9.30 2.04
CA GLY A 44 -27.17 -8.08 2.54
C GLY A 44 -26.55 -7.24 1.41
N LYS A 45 -26.42 -5.94 1.67
CA LYS A 45 -25.84 -4.97 0.73
C LYS A 45 -24.73 -4.17 1.38
N MET A 46 -23.70 -3.90 0.59
CA MET A 46 -22.57 -3.05 0.96
C MET A 46 -22.57 -1.76 0.15
N ALA A 47 -22.41 -0.62 0.83
CA ALA A 47 -22.32 0.70 0.21
C ALA A 47 -21.28 1.58 0.91
N LEU A 48 -20.72 2.53 0.17
CA LEU A 48 -19.92 3.60 0.76
C LEU A 48 -20.83 4.51 1.58
N LEU A 49 -20.51 4.69 2.85
CA LEU A 49 -21.20 5.64 3.72
C LEU A 49 -20.58 7.04 3.61
N ALA A 50 -19.25 7.13 3.68
CA ALA A 50 -18.54 8.38 3.61
C ALA A 50 -17.06 8.18 3.25
N GLY A 51 -16.43 9.19 2.65
CA GLY A 51 -15.03 9.20 2.27
C GLY A 51 -14.79 8.65 0.86
N ASP A 52 -13.58 8.18 0.62
CA ASP A 52 -13.15 7.58 -0.64
C ASP A 52 -12.38 6.30 -0.35
N VAL A 53 -13.03 5.17 -0.53
CA VAL A 53 -12.42 3.83 -0.30
C VAL A 53 -11.75 3.28 -1.55
N SER A 54 -11.79 4.00 -2.66
CA SER A 54 -10.96 3.70 -3.82
C SER A 54 -9.50 3.92 -3.45
N GLY A 55 -8.66 2.98 -3.78
CA GLY A 55 -7.31 3.04 -3.28
C GLY A 55 -6.41 1.98 -3.89
N LEU A 56 -5.37 1.63 -3.15
CA LEU A 56 -4.50 0.50 -3.44
C LEU A 56 -5.32 -0.79 -3.46
N GLY A 57 -5.19 -1.59 -4.50
CA GLY A 57 -5.88 -2.86 -4.61
C GLY A 57 -5.56 -3.61 -5.89
N ASN A 58 -6.21 -4.75 -6.07
CA ASN A 58 -6.04 -5.64 -7.21
C ASN A 58 -7.35 -5.93 -7.97
N LEU A 59 -8.37 -5.08 -7.80
CA LEU A 59 -9.65 -5.29 -8.48
C LEU A 59 -9.51 -5.10 -9.99
N ASP A 60 -10.06 -6.04 -10.74
CA ASP A 60 -10.36 -5.92 -12.16
C ASP A 60 -11.69 -5.18 -12.37
N GLY A 61 -11.94 -4.67 -13.57
CA GLY A 61 -13.19 -4.02 -13.91
C GLY A 61 -13.03 -2.79 -14.79
N PRO A 62 -14.13 -2.00 -14.96
CA PRO A 62 -14.10 -0.75 -15.71
C PRO A 62 -13.14 0.27 -15.10
N ARG A 63 -12.70 1.27 -15.91
CA ARG A 63 -11.70 2.28 -15.54
C ARG A 63 -11.90 2.97 -14.19
N GLY A 64 -13.14 3.14 -13.74
CA GLY A 64 -13.45 3.85 -12.49
C GLY A 64 -13.54 2.95 -11.25
N THR A 65 -13.51 1.63 -11.41
CA THR A 65 -13.63 0.65 -10.32
C THR A 65 -12.36 -0.18 -10.12
N ALA A 66 -11.56 -0.33 -11.18
CA ALA A 66 -10.30 -1.04 -11.09
C ALA A 66 -9.32 -0.34 -10.14
N THR A 67 -8.57 -1.13 -9.40
CA THR A 67 -7.56 -0.64 -8.48
C THR A 67 -6.19 -1.24 -8.78
N PHE A 68 -5.14 -0.50 -8.50
CA PHE A 68 -3.76 -0.88 -8.73
C PHE A 68 -2.92 -0.75 -7.45
N ASN A 69 -1.78 -1.45 -7.40
CA ASN A 69 -0.86 -1.35 -6.28
C ASN A 69 0.59 -1.45 -6.77
N GLY A 70 1.34 -0.35 -6.69
CA GLY A 70 2.76 -0.34 -7.05
C GLY A 70 3.04 -0.54 -8.54
N VAL A 71 2.34 0.19 -9.41
CA VAL A 71 2.62 0.21 -10.86
C VAL A 71 4.06 0.64 -11.11
N GLN A 72 4.85 -0.22 -11.74
CA GLN A 72 6.27 0.01 -12.02
C GLN A 72 6.56 0.33 -13.47
N SER A 73 5.90 -0.35 -14.39
CA SER A 73 6.17 -0.21 -15.81
C SER A 73 4.92 -0.37 -16.66
N LEU A 74 4.90 0.29 -17.80
CA LEU A 74 3.82 0.28 -18.77
C LEU A 74 4.38 -0.06 -20.16
N ALA A 75 3.67 -0.90 -20.90
CA ALA A 75 3.98 -1.17 -22.31
C ALA A 75 2.69 -1.32 -23.12
N MET A 76 2.71 -0.82 -24.36
CA MET A 76 1.58 -0.96 -25.28
C MET A 76 1.74 -2.22 -26.11
N ASP A 77 0.69 -3.03 -26.24
CA ASP A 77 0.66 -4.17 -27.16
C ASP A 77 0.21 -3.73 -28.58
N PRO A 78 0.42 -4.56 -29.61
CA PRO A 78 0.01 -4.23 -30.97
C PRO A 78 -1.50 -4.04 -31.17
N ALA A 79 -2.32 -4.56 -30.26
CA ALA A 79 -3.78 -4.40 -30.28
C ALA A 79 -4.25 -3.10 -29.60
N GLY A 80 -3.32 -2.28 -29.08
CA GLY A 80 -3.61 -1.03 -28.38
C GLY A 80 -3.98 -1.22 -26.90
N ASN A 81 -3.80 -2.41 -26.32
CA ASN A 81 -3.95 -2.59 -24.88
C ASN A 81 -2.69 -2.14 -24.16
N LEU A 82 -2.86 -1.58 -22.98
CA LEU A 82 -1.76 -1.20 -22.09
C LEU A 82 -1.50 -2.33 -21.09
N LEU A 83 -0.31 -2.92 -21.14
CA LEU A 83 0.16 -3.87 -20.13
C LEU A 83 0.81 -3.14 -18.98
N VAL A 84 0.55 -3.60 -17.76
CA VAL A 84 0.93 -2.96 -16.51
C VAL A 84 1.63 -3.97 -15.62
N ALA A 85 2.91 -3.74 -15.32
CA ALA A 85 3.62 -4.51 -14.30
C ALA A 85 3.35 -3.90 -12.93
N GLU A 86 2.76 -4.68 -12.04
CA GLU A 86 2.36 -4.27 -10.68
C GLU A 86 3.17 -5.01 -9.63
N ARG A 87 4.11 -4.30 -9.07
CA ARG A 87 4.98 -4.81 -8.01
C ARG A 87 4.21 -5.21 -6.75
N GLY A 88 3.31 -4.33 -6.30
CA GLY A 88 2.59 -4.53 -5.04
C GLY A 88 1.49 -5.59 -5.10
N ASN A 89 1.05 -5.97 -6.31
CA ASN A 89 0.08 -7.05 -6.54
C ASN A 89 0.73 -8.31 -7.09
N HIS A 90 2.04 -8.31 -7.35
CA HIS A 90 2.73 -9.43 -7.98
C HIS A 90 2.05 -9.89 -9.28
N ALA A 91 1.64 -8.92 -10.12
CA ALA A 91 0.75 -9.16 -11.26
C ALA A 91 1.21 -8.47 -12.55
N LEU A 92 0.79 -9.05 -13.66
CA LEU A 92 0.72 -8.37 -14.95
C LEU A 92 -0.74 -8.12 -15.27
N ARG A 93 -1.13 -6.84 -15.41
CA ARG A 93 -2.49 -6.42 -15.74
C ARG A 93 -2.57 -5.88 -17.17
N LYS A 94 -3.76 -5.94 -17.74
CA LYS A 94 -4.05 -5.41 -19.07
C LYS A 94 -5.20 -4.41 -19.00
N ILE A 95 -5.07 -3.28 -19.69
CA ILE A 95 -6.09 -2.25 -19.82
C ILE A 95 -6.42 -2.14 -21.32
N THR A 96 -7.68 -2.34 -21.67
CA THR A 96 -8.14 -2.18 -23.06
C THR A 96 -8.25 -0.70 -23.44
N PRO A 97 -8.33 -0.35 -24.74
CA PRO A 97 -8.55 1.03 -25.19
C PRO A 97 -9.76 1.72 -24.55
N GLU A 98 -10.81 0.96 -24.19
CA GLU A 98 -12.01 1.44 -23.50
C GLU A 98 -11.76 1.67 -22.00
N GLY A 99 -10.62 1.22 -21.47
CA GLY A 99 -10.21 1.36 -20.08
C GLY A 99 -10.66 0.23 -19.16
N SER A 100 -11.10 -0.92 -19.70
CA SER A 100 -11.37 -2.11 -18.90
C SER A 100 -10.07 -2.77 -18.47
N VAL A 101 -9.94 -3.07 -17.18
CA VAL A 101 -8.76 -3.68 -16.56
C VAL A 101 -9.02 -5.14 -16.28
N SER A 102 -8.05 -5.99 -16.60
CA SER A 102 -8.06 -7.42 -16.28
C SER A 102 -6.68 -7.91 -15.88
N THR A 103 -6.62 -8.90 -15.00
CA THR A 103 -5.37 -9.59 -14.63
C THR A 103 -5.01 -10.60 -15.70
N VAL A 104 -3.81 -10.48 -16.27
CA VAL A 104 -3.28 -11.41 -17.29
C VAL A 104 -2.62 -12.60 -16.61
N ALA A 105 -1.79 -12.34 -15.57
CA ALA A 105 -1.08 -13.37 -14.83
C ALA A 105 -0.69 -12.85 -13.44
N GLY A 106 -0.51 -13.76 -12.47
CA GLY A 106 -0.24 -13.40 -11.08
C GLY A 106 -1.48 -12.92 -10.34
N GLY A 107 -1.30 -12.04 -9.35
CA GLY A 107 -2.38 -11.27 -8.72
C GLY A 107 -2.97 -11.88 -7.44
N ASP A 108 -2.40 -12.95 -6.91
CA ASP A 108 -2.85 -13.56 -5.64
C ASP A 108 -2.21 -12.94 -4.39
N MET A 109 -1.53 -11.80 -4.53
CA MET A 109 -0.80 -11.07 -3.47
C MET A 109 0.27 -11.90 -2.72
N ALA A 110 0.44 -13.16 -3.06
CA ALA A 110 1.54 -13.97 -2.55
C ALA A 110 2.73 -13.83 -3.49
N SER A 111 3.82 -13.26 -2.98
CA SER A 111 5.09 -13.28 -3.71
C SER A 111 5.52 -14.74 -3.89
N ALA A 112 5.45 -15.23 -5.09
CA ALA A 112 5.83 -16.60 -5.43
C ALA A 112 6.43 -16.62 -6.84
N PHE A 113 7.11 -17.69 -7.15
CA PHE A 113 7.69 -17.92 -8.46
C PHE A 113 7.12 -19.22 -9.06
N ALA A 114 6.37 -19.09 -10.14
CA ALA A 114 5.84 -20.24 -10.85
C ALA A 114 5.58 -19.92 -12.32
N ASP A 115 5.85 -20.89 -13.19
CA ASP A 115 5.36 -20.89 -14.57
C ASP A 115 3.95 -21.46 -14.61
N GLY A 116 3.16 -21.05 -15.60
CA GLY A 116 1.80 -21.56 -15.77
C GLY A 116 0.84 -20.54 -16.39
N PRO A 117 -0.42 -20.92 -16.66
CA PRO A 117 -1.43 -20.03 -17.22
C PRO A 117 -2.12 -19.16 -16.16
N GLY A 118 -2.38 -17.90 -16.50
CA GLY A 118 -3.17 -16.97 -15.66
C GLY A 118 -2.63 -16.86 -14.24
N ALA A 119 -3.48 -17.07 -13.25
CA ALA A 119 -3.12 -17.00 -11.83
C ALA A 119 -2.18 -18.14 -11.35
N ALA A 120 -2.01 -19.22 -12.12
CA ALA A 120 -1.02 -20.25 -11.83
C ALA A 120 0.41 -19.78 -12.15
N GLY A 121 0.55 -18.87 -13.13
CA GLY A 121 1.80 -18.16 -13.37
C GLY A 121 1.99 -17.07 -12.33
N LYS A 122 3.07 -17.10 -11.54
CA LYS A 122 3.32 -16.19 -10.41
C LYS A 122 4.59 -15.40 -10.57
N PHE A 123 4.59 -14.18 -10.01
CA PHE A 123 5.72 -13.28 -9.99
C PHE A 123 6.19 -12.99 -8.56
N LEU A 124 7.49 -12.79 -8.39
CA LEU A 124 8.08 -12.35 -7.12
C LEU A 124 8.05 -10.82 -6.98
N ASP A 125 8.49 -10.11 -8.00
CA ASP A 125 8.62 -8.65 -8.00
C ASP A 125 8.67 -8.13 -9.45
N PRO A 126 7.53 -8.08 -10.18
CA PRO A 126 7.51 -7.65 -11.58
C PRO A 126 7.81 -6.14 -11.68
N GLN A 127 8.92 -5.79 -12.32
CA GLN A 127 9.44 -4.42 -12.35
C GLN A 127 9.30 -3.75 -13.71
N PHE A 128 9.73 -4.39 -14.79
CA PHE A 128 9.66 -3.84 -16.13
C PHE A 128 8.91 -4.76 -17.07
N VAL A 129 8.19 -4.18 -18.00
CA VAL A 129 7.51 -4.90 -19.08
C VAL A 129 7.82 -4.29 -20.42
N ALA A 130 8.10 -5.13 -21.41
CA ALA A 130 8.16 -4.78 -22.83
C ALA A 130 7.33 -5.78 -23.64
N VAL A 131 6.86 -5.38 -24.83
CA VAL A 131 5.98 -6.21 -25.65
C VAL A 131 6.56 -6.31 -27.07
N ASP A 132 6.58 -7.53 -27.63
CA ASP A 132 6.99 -7.79 -29.01
C ASP A 132 5.84 -7.58 -30.02
N GLY A 133 6.16 -7.65 -31.30
CA GLY A 133 5.18 -7.52 -32.39
C GLY A 133 4.11 -8.63 -32.42
N GLY A 134 4.32 -9.73 -31.72
CA GLY A 134 3.35 -10.83 -31.54
C GLY A 134 2.48 -10.68 -30.29
N GLY A 135 2.66 -9.61 -29.52
CA GLY A 135 1.91 -9.34 -28.29
C GLY A 135 2.41 -10.13 -27.08
N ASN A 136 3.55 -10.81 -27.15
CA ASN A 136 4.13 -11.42 -25.96
C ASN A 136 4.76 -10.34 -25.08
N ALA A 137 4.49 -10.40 -23.79
CA ALA A 137 5.12 -9.54 -22.78
C ALA A 137 6.38 -10.21 -22.22
N TYR A 138 7.42 -9.42 -22.06
CA TYR A 138 8.64 -9.80 -21.38
C TYR A 138 8.75 -8.98 -20.11
N VAL A 139 8.86 -9.68 -18.97
CA VAL A 139 8.80 -9.08 -17.64
C VAL A 139 10.10 -9.37 -16.90
N SER A 140 10.77 -8.33 -16.39
CA SER A 140 11.85 -8.53 -15.43
C SER A 140 11.24 -8.75 -14.05
N ASP A 141 11.51 -9.91 -13.45
CA ASP A 141 10.93 -10.35 -12.20
C ASP A 141 12.03 -10.50 -11.14
N ASN A 142 11.88 -9.80 -10.02
CA ASN A 142 12.82 -9.73 -8.89
C ASN A 142 14.27 -9.34 -9.29
N GLY A 143 14.46 -8.76 -10.49
CA GLY A 143 15.78 -8.48 -11.03
C GLY A 143 16.68 -9.72 -11.27
N GLU A 144 16.16 -10.93 -11.13
CA GLU A 144 16.90 -12.18 -11.28
C GLU A 144 16.45 -13.00 -12.48
N THR A 145 15.21 -12.83 -12.92
CA THR A 145 14.65 -13.59 -14.03
C THR A 145 13.98 -12.68 -15.06
N ILE A 146 14.00 -13.14 -16.31
CA ILE A 146 13.19 -12.59 -17.38
C ILE A 146 12.11 -13.60 -17.73
N ARG A 147 10.84 -13.18 -17.55
CA ARG A 147 9.67 -14.01 -17.81
C ARG A 147 9.02 -13.60 -19.12
N LYS A 148 8.53 -14.59 -19.87
CA LYS A 148 7.71 -14.38 -21.06
C LYS A 148 6.25 -14.70 -20.71
N VAL A 149 5.34 -13.80 -21.08
CA VAL A 149 3.89 -13.99 -20.93
C VAL A 149 3.25 -13.88 -22.31
N THR A 150 2.58 -14.93 -22.74
CA THR A 150 1.88 -14.92 -24.03
C THR A 150 0.62 -14.06 -23.96
N PRO A 151 -0.01 -13.65 -25.10
CA PRO A 151 -1.30 -12.96 -25.11
C PRO A 151 -2.42 -13.73 -24.41
N ALA A 152 -2.30 -15.06 -24.33
CA ALA A 152 -3.22 -15.94 -23.59
C ALA A 152 -2.94 -16.01 -22.09
N GLY A 153 -1.95 -15.26 -21.59
CA GLY A 153 -1.60 -15.21 -20.15
C GLY A 153 -0.74 -16.38 -19.66
N VAL A 154 -0.12 -17.17 -20.54
CA VAL A 154 0.79 -18.23 -20.12
C VAL A 154 2.15 -17.66 -19.80
N VAL A 155 2.57 -17.82 -18.53
CA VAL A 155 3.88 -17.39 -18.01
C VAL A 155 4.88 -18.51 -18.17
N SER A 156 6.06 -18.19 -18.67
CA SER A 156 7.23 -19.08 -18.74
C SER A 156 8.50 -18.33 -18.40
N THR A 157 9.44 -19.01 -17.75
CA THR A 157 10.77 -18.46 -17.47
C THR A 157 11.62 -18.50 -18.74
N LEU A 158 12.02 -17.33 -19.25
CA LEU A 158 12.86 -17.22 -20.46
C LEU A 158 14.34 -17.34 -20.11
N ALA A 159 14.78 -16.68 -19.05
CA ALA A 159 16.16 -16.72 -18.59
C ALA A 159 16.28 -16.44 -17.09
N ASN A 160 17.25 -17.10 -16.44
CA ASN A 160 17.75 -16.72 -15.13
C ASN A 160 19.02 -15.89 -15.33
N VAL A 161 18.98 -14.64 -14.89
CA VAL A 161 20.07 -13.67 -15.05
C VAL A 161 20.71 -13.29 -13.71
N SER A 162 20.46 -14.10 -12.65
CA SER A 162 21.02 -13.92 -11.31
C SER A 162 22.51 -14.20 -11.24
N ALA A 163 23.02 -15.15 -12.03
CA ALA A 163 24.45 -15.53 -12.04
C ALA A 163 25.38 -14.41 -12.56
N ASP A 164 24.81 -13.37 -13.17
CA ASP A 164 25.54 -12.18 -13.62
C ASP A 164 25.85 -11.19 -12.49
N VAL A 165 25.60 -11.57 -11.25
CA VAL A 165 25.71 -10.69 -10.08
C VAL A 165 27.10 -10.80 -9.46
N GLY A 166 28.11 -10.24 -10.11
CA GLY A 166 29.36 -9.86 -9.45
C GLY A 166 29.20 -8.55 -8.64
N CYS A 167 27.99 -8.27 -8.16
CA CYS A 167 27.65 -7.01 -7.51
C CYS A 167 27.60 -7.17 -5.98
N PRO A 168 28.29 -6.29 -5.19
CA PRO A 168 28.10 -6.27 -3.74
C PRO A 168 26.62 -5.98 -3.40
N ALA A 169 26.20 -6.37 -2.20
CA ALA A 169 24.82 -6.28 -1.69
C ALA A 169 24.12 -4.89 -1.76
N THR A 170 24.82 -3.89 -2.29
CA THR A 170 24.32 -2.52 -2.51
C THR A 170 23.80 -2.24 -3.91
N CYS A 171 23.91 -3.19 -4.85
CA CYS A 171 23.36 -3.01 -6.19
C CYS A 171 21.85 -3.26 -6.19
N THR A 172 21.12 -2.27 -6.67
CA THR A 172 19.66 -2.41 -6.86
C THR A 172 19.39 -3.44 -7.96
N ASN A 173 18.53 -4.42 -7.67
CA ASN A 173 18.06 -5.46 -8.60
C ASN A 173 17.15 -4.88 -9.72
N TYR A 174 17.48 -3.69 -10.22
CA TYR A 174 16.68 -2.92 -11.16
C TYR A 174 17.17 -3.21 -12.57
N LYS A 175 16.42 -3.97 -13.38
CA LYS A 175 16.81 -4.40 -14.73
C LYS A 175 15.81 -3.91 -15.78
N PRO A 176 15.95 -2.64 -16.27
CA PRO A 176 15.15 -2.18 -17.39
C PRO A 176 15.43 -3.05 -18.61
N LEU A 177 14.36 -3.35 -19.36
CA LEU A 177 14.44 -4.18 -20.56
C LEU A 177 13.64 -3.58 -21.72
N THR A 178 13.98 -4.00 -22.93
CA THR A 178 13.24 -3.74 -24.17
C THR A 178 13.31 -4.95 -25.09
N VAL A 179 12.45 -4.98 -26.09
CA VAL A 179 12.44 -5.99 -27.15
C VAL A 179 12.49 -5.31 -28.52
N ASP A 180 13.31 -5.83 -29.42
CA ASP A 180 13.38 -5.33 -30.79
C ASP A 180 12.28 -5.97 -31.68
N ALA A 181 12.20 -5.52 -32.95
CA ALA A 181 11.23 -6.03 -33.90
C ALA A 181 11.42 -7.52 -34.24
N ALA A 182 12.61 -8.07 -34.01
CA ALA A 182 12.93 -9.48 -34.23
C ALA A 182 12.56 -10.36 -33.00
N GLY A 183 12.12 -9.75 -31.90
CA GLY A 183 11.82 -10.45 -30.65
C GLY A 183 13.03 -10.68 -29.75
N THR A 184 14.16 -10.03 -30.03
CA THR A 184 15.36 -10.10 -29.19
C THR A 184 15.18 -9.23 -27.96
N VAL A 185 15.34 -9.80 -26.78
CA VAL A 185 15.24 -9.07 -25.51
C VAL A 185 16.60 -8.47 -25.14
N TYR A 186 16.64 -7.17 -24.93
CA TYR A 186 17.78 -6.43 -24.41
C TYR A 186 17.48 -5.95 -22.99
N PHE A 187 18.46 -6.03 -22.11
CA PHE A 187 18.33 -5.58 -20.72
C PHE A 187 19.65 -5.05 -20.18
N ILE A 188 19.56 -4.26 -19.11
CA ILE A 188 20.73 -3.72 -18.43
C ILE A 188 20.95 -4.50 -17.15
N ALA A 189 22.16 -5.03 -16.97
CA ALA A 189 22.62 -5.67 -15.75
C ALA A 189 24.02 -5.19 -15.43
N ASN A 190 24.28 -4.75 -14.19
CA ASN A 190 25.60 -4.30 -13.73
C ASN A 190 26.27 -3.26 -14.67
N ASN A 191 25.51 -2.24 -15.09
CA ASN A 191 25.96 -1.23 -16.06
C ASN A 191 26.41 -1.78 -17.42
N THR A 192 26.02 -3.00 -17.77
CA THR A 192 26.27 -3.60 -19.07
C THR A 192 24.96 -3.74 -19.83
N LEU A 193 24.96 -3.42 -21.12
CA LEU A 193 23.85 -3.77 -22.02
C LEU A 193 24.05 -5.21 -22.50
N ARG A 194 23.05 -6.05 -22.27
CA ARG A 194 23.02 -7.45 -22.64
C ARG A 194 21.83 -7.78 -23.52
N LYS A 195 21.92 -8.85 -24.31
CA LYS A 195 20.79 -9.43 -25.04
C LYS A 195 20.66 -10.91 -24.72
N LEU A 196 19.46 -11.45 -24.79
CA LEU A 196 19.24 -12.88 -24.70
C LEU A 196 19.51 -13.53 -26.06
N GLY A 197 20.34 -14.56 -26.06
CA GLY A 197 20.50 -15.45 -27.21
C GLY A 197 19.29 -16.37 -27.37
N THR A 198 19.24 -17.07 -28.49
CA THR A 198 18.19 -18.09 -28.77
C THR A 198 18.26 -19.30 -27.83
N ASP A 199 19.39 -19.48 -27.17
CA ASP A 199 19.64 -20.50 -26.14
C ASP A 199 19.22 -20.06 -24.72
N GLY A 200 18.66 -18.85 -24.58
CA GLY A 200 18.30 -18.24 -23.29
C GLY A 200 19.50 -17.72 -22.48
N GLN A 201 20.72 -17.76 -23.06
CA GLN A 201 21.91 -17.22 -22.39
C GLN A 201 22.05 -15.71 -22.68
N ALA A 202 22.53 -14.98 -21.70
CA ALA A 202 22.75 -13.55 -21.83
C ALA A 202 24.12 -13.26 -22.46
N VAL A 203 24.11 -12.54 -23.57
CA VAL A 203 25.34 -12.10 -24.27
C VAL A 203 25.54 -10.60 -24.05
N THR A 204 26.75 -10.20 -23.63
CA THR A 204 27.10 -8.78 -23.48
C THR A 204 27.18 -8.10 -24.84
N VAL A 205 26.43 -7.02 -25.02
CA VAL A 205 26.48 -6.17 -26.19
C VAL A 205 27.47 -5.03 -25.98
N VAL A 206 27.41 -4.40 -24.80
CA VAL A 206 28.34 -3.33 -24.38
C VAL A 206 28.80 -3.61 -22.95
N ALA A 207 30.13 -3.73 -22.77
CA ALA A 207 30.74 -4.13 -21.50
C ALA A 207 30.65 -3.07 -20.39
N SER A 208 30.47 -1.79 -20.74
CA SER A 208 30.25 -0.71 -19.78
C SER A 208 29.48 0.43 -20.41
N ILE A 209 28.37 0.81 -19.81
CA ILE A 209 27.57 1.95 -20.25
C ILE A 209 28.17 3.27 -19.73
N SER A 210 29.05 3.20 -18.72
CA SER A 210 29.55 4.36 -17.97
C SER A 210 30.80 5.04 -18.54
N SER A 211 31.57 4.40 -19.46
CA SER A 211 32.98 4.78 -19.63
C SER A 211 33.33 5.40 -20.97
N GLN A 212 32.38 5.74 -21.85
CA GLN A 212 32.73 6.33 -23.16
C GLN A 212 32.58 7.86 -23.14
N GLY A 213 33.70 8.56 -22.93
CA GLY A 213 33.89 9.92 -23.41
C GLY A 213 33.61 11.10 -22.46
N ILE A 214 33.32 10.89 -21.17
CA ILE A 214 33.25 11.98 -20.18
C ILE A 214 34.15 11.64 -19.01
N ALA A 215 35.09 12.55 -18.69
CA ALA A 215 35.94 12.45 -17.50
C ALA A 215 35.05 12.47 -16.25
N THR A 216 34.89 11.30 -15.63
CA THR A 216 34.10 11.17 -14.38
C THR A 216 35.01 11.49 -13.18
N PRO A 217 34.56 12.27 -12.17
CA PRO A 217 35.24 12.34 -10.90
C PRO A 217 35.28 10.95 -10.27
N ALA A 218 36.35 10.64 -9.58
CA ALA A 218 36.71 9.30 -9.05
C ALA A 218 35.75 8.72 -8.00
N PHE A 219 34.59 9.34 -7.73
CA PHE A 219 33.58 8.95 -6.74
C PHE A 219 32.14 9.15 -7.26
N SER A 220 31.81 8.70 -8.44
CA SER A 220 30.40 8.71 -8.87
C SER A 220 29.78 7.34 -8.61
N PHE A 221 29.01 7.24 -7.53
CA PHE A 221 28.15 6.11 -7.26
C PHE A 221 26.98 6.12 -8.26
N VAL A 222 26.87 5.02 -9.01
CA VAL A 222 25.67 4.49 -9.65
C VAL A 222 25.10 5.31 -10.79
N TYR A 223 25.51 4.97 -12.01
CA TYR A 223 24.71 5.19 -13.21
C TYR A 223 23.45 4.32 -13.09
N LEU A 224 22.26 4.96 -13.13
CA LEU A 224 20.99 4.26 -13.14
C LEU A 224 20.31 4.53 -14.46
N PRO A 225 20.49 3.68 -15.48
CA PRO A 225 19.64 3.73 -16.66
C PRO A 225 18.20 3.58 -16.23
N SER A 226 17.37 4.59 -16.53
CA SER A 226 15.97 4.58 -16.12
C SER A 226 15.09 3.76 -17.06
N SER A 227 15.45 3.74 -18.34
CA SER A 227 14.65 3.09 -19.38
C SER A 227 15.45 2.92 -20.67
N LEU A 228 15.05 1.98 -21.50
CA LEU A 228 15.63 1.79 -22.84
C LEU A 228 14.56 1.42 -23.86
N VAL A 229 14.83 1.71 -25.13
CA VAL A 229 13.95 1.39 -26.25
C VAL A 229 14.76 1.02 -27.50
N ALA A 230 14.27 0.05 -28.27
CA ALA A 230 14.84 -0.31 -29.57
C ALA A 230 14.16 0.47 -30.71
N ASP A 231 14.92 0.95 -31.71
CA ASP A 231 14.32 1.48 -32.94
C ASP A 231 14.07 0.38 -33.99
N SER A 232 13.49 0.76 -35.12
CA SER A 232 13.20 -0.15 -36.26
C SER A 232 14.45 -0.74 -36.91
N LYS A 233 15.62 -0.15 -36.66
CA LYS A 233 16.92 -0.56 -37.21
C LYS A 233 17.74 -1.40 -36.23
N GLY A 234 17.19 -1.71 -35.05
CA GLY A 234 17.85 -2.48 -34.01
C GLY A 234 18.85 -1.65 -33.18
N ASN A 235 18.88 -0.31 -33.28
CA ASN A 235 19.63 0.49 -32.34
C ASN A 235 18.90 0.54 -31.00
N ILE A 236 19.65 0.50 -29.90
CA ILE A 236 19.12 0.62 -28.54
C ILE A 236 19.43 2.03 -28.03
N PHE A 237 18.39 2.73 -27.58
CA PHE A 237 18.51 4.03 -26.95
C PHE A 237 18.31 3.86 -25.43
N ILE A 238 19.22 4.43 -24.65
CA ILE A 238 19.28 4.29 -23.20
C ILE A 238 19.14 5.69 -22.59
N ALA A 239 18.13 5.89 -21.76
CA ALA A 239 17.97 7.09 -20.96
C ALA A 239 18.77 6.96 -19.66
N ASP A 240 19.71 7.87 -19.43
CA ASP A 240 20.54 7.92 -18.24
C ASP A 240 19.98 8.97 -17.27
N ARG A 241 19.54 8.52 -16.07
CA ARG A 241 18.89 9.37 -15.07
C ARG A 241 19.88 10.33 -14.40
N ASN A 242 21.05 9.84 -14.07
CA ASN A 242 22.04 10.59 -13.30
C ASN A 242 22.89 11.52 -14.17
N GLN A 243 23.09 11.14 -15.42
CA GLN A 243 23.67 11.99 -16.46
C GLN A 243 22.61 12.22 -17.54
N PRO A 244 21.76 13.25 -17.43
CA PRO A 244 20.62 13.41 -18.30
C PRO A 244 21.00 13.50 -19.78
N MET A 245 21.15 12.34 -20.40
CA MET A 245 21.47 12.17 -21.83
C MET A 245 20.87 10.87 -22.35
N ILE A 246 20.67 10.84 -23.65
CA ILE A 246 20.28 9.64 -24.38
C ILE A 246 21.50 9.07 -25.09
N ARG A 247 21.85 7.84 -24.77
CA ARG A 247 22.90 7.09 -25.45
C ARG A 247 22.28 6.20 -26.51
N LYS A 248 22.96 6.08 -27.66
CA LYS A 248 22.60 5.17 -28.74
C LYS A 248 23.63 4.06 -28.81
N VAL A 249 23.18 2.82 -28.88
CA VAL A 249 24.00 1.64 -29.16
C VAL A 249 23.56 1.03 -30.47
N THR A 250 24.48 0.86 -31.41
CA THR A 250 24.21 0.22 -32.72
C THR A 250 24.10 -1.31 -32.57
N PRO A 251 23.52 -2.04 -33.53
CA PRO A 251 23.53 -3.52 -33.53
C PRO A 251 24.94 -4.14 -33.47
N THR A 252 25.96 -3.41 -33.89
CA THR A 252 27.39 -3.81 -33.80
C THR A 252 28.01 -3.54 -32.45
N GLY A 253 27.27 -2.90 -31.50
CA GLY A 253 27.73 -2.61 -30.15
C GLY A 253 28.48 -1.26 -30.01
N GLU A 254 28.51 -0.42 -31.06
CA GLU A 254 29.08 0.91 -30.95
C GLU A 254 28.14 1.84 -30.14
N MET A 255 28.65 2.47 -29.10
CA MET A 255 27.93 3.39 -28.27
C MET A 255 28.36 4.84 -28.51
N SER A 256 27.36 5.73 -28.62
CA SER A 256 27.56 7.17 -28.76
C SER A 256 26.51 7.97 -27.96
N VAL A 257 26.80 9.25 -27.67
CA VAL A 257 25.80 10.18 -27.15
C VAL A 257 24.90 10.61 -28.30
N PHE A 258 23.60 10.40 -28.16
CA PHE A 258 22.62 10.75 -29.19
C PHE A 258 22.00 12.14 -28.95
N ALA A 259 21.63 12.44 -27.69
CA ALA A 259 21.10 13.75 -27.29
C ALA A 259 21.35 14.03 -25.81
N GLY A 260 21.49 15.31 -25.48
CA GLY A 260 21.83 15.77 -24.13
C GLY A 260 23.35 15.77 -23.89
N ASN A 261 23.78 16.60 -22.93
CA ASN A 261 25.23 16.77 -22.62
C ASN A 261 25.62 16.20 -21.25
N GLY A 262 24.71 15.51 -20.56
CA GLY A 262 24.94 14.92 -19.22
C GLY A 262 24.93 15.89 -18.07
N THR A 263 24.66 17.18 -18.31
CA THR A 263 24.53 18.18 -17.24
C THR A 263 23.06 18.34 -16.89
N ALA A 264 22.70 18.00 -15.66
CA ALA A 264 21.35 18.25 -15.15
C ALA A 264 21.07 19.76 -15.02
N GLY A 265 19.85 20.19 -15.32
CA GLY A 265 19.49 21.60 -15.20
C GLY A 265 18.19 21.96 -15.92
N VAL A 266 18.09 23.24 -16.29
CA VAL A 266 16.95 23.72 -17.08
C VAL A 266 16.98 23.04 -18.46
N ALA A 267 15.83 22.47 -18.83
CA ALA A 267 15.67 21.80 -20.11
C ALA A 267 15.81 22.80 -21.27
N ILE A 268 16.64 22.47 -22.27
CA ILE A 268 16.90 23.29 -23.47
C ILE A 268 16.66 22.43 -24.70
N ASP A 269 15.92 22.94 -25.67
CA ASP A 269 15.75 22.35 -27.00
C ASP A 269 17.02 22.56 -27.83
N GLY A 270 17.32 21.66 -28.74
CA GLY A 270 18.52 21.79 -29.60
C GLY A 270 18.88 20.51 -30.32
N GLN A 271 19.94 20.57 -31.10
CA GLN A 271 20.45 19.43 -31.88
C GLN A 271 21.46 18.62 -31.06
N GLY A 272 21.19 17.31 -30.90
CA GLY A 272 22.11 16.38 -30.25
C GLY A 272 22.54 16.83 -28.83
N THR A 273 23.84 17.07 -28.66
CA THR A 273 24.46 17.49 -27.40
C THR A 273 24.22 18.95 -27.01
N ASP A 274 23.66 19.78 -27.89
CA ASP A 274 23.27 21.16 -27.57
C ASP A 274 21.98 21.16 -26.71
N ALA A 275 21.18 20.10 -26.79
CA ALA A 275 20.03 19.93 -25.95
C ALA A 275 20.43 19.64 -24.49
N ARG A 276 19.55 20.04 -23.54
CA ARG A 276 19.66 19.66 -22.11
C ARG A 276 18.37 19.08 -21.62
N PHE A 277 18.50 18.13 -20.73
CA PHE A 277 17.40 17.50 -20.02
C PHE A 277 17.50 17.79 -18.52
N ALA A 278 16.35 17.76 -17.85
CA ALA A 278 16.32 17.65 -16.40
C ALA A 278 16.65 16.20 -16.00
N GLU A 279 15.89 15.58 -15.14
CA GLU A 279 16.06 14.17 -14.75
C GLU A 279 15.28 13.28 -15.72
N LEU A 280 15.93 12.35 -16.41
CA LEU A 280 15.27 11.42 -17.34
C LEU A 280 14.63 10.26 -16.57
N GLN A 281 13.31 10.05 -16.74
CA GLN A 281 12.55 8.99 -16.08
C GLN A 281 12.29 7.80 -17.02
N ALA A 282 11.83 8.08 -18.23
CA ALA A 282 11.45 7.02 -19.17
C ALA A 282 11.58 7.49 -20.63
N ILE A 283 11.74 6.53 -21.53
CA ILE A 283 11.84 6.75 -22.97
C ILE A 283 10.93 5.76 -23.71
N VAL A 284 10.18 6.25 -24.70
CA VAL A 284 9.39 5.44 -25.63
C VAL A 284 9.60 5.96 -27.06
N ARG A 285 9.20 5.17 -28.07
CA ARG A 285 9.28 5.60 -29.49
C ARG A 285 7.93 5.52 -30.18
N ASP A 286 7.81 6.22 -31.30
CA ASP A 286 6.69 6.05 -32.24
C ASP A 286 7.10 5.21 -33.47
N GLY A 287 6.13 4.94 -34.35
CA GLY A 287 6.34 4.17 -35.57
C GLY A 287 7.29 4.82 -36.59
N SER A 288 7.63 6.09 -36.42
CA SER A 288 8.59 6.85 -37.24
C SER A 288 9.98 6.97 -36.62
N ASP A 289 10.24 6.18 -35.56
CA ASP A 289 11.46 6.20 -34.77
C ASP A 289 11.76 7.55 -34.07
N ASN A 290 10.74 8.44 -33.88
CA ASN A 290 10.93 9.54 -32.97
C ASN A 290 10.90 8.99 -31.53
N LEU A 291 11.80 9.47 -30.71
CA LEU A 291 11.85 9.14 -29.28
C LEU A 291 11.07 10.20 -28.50
N TYR A 292 10.37 9.75 -27.48
CA TYR A 292 9.68 10.62 -26.54
C TYR A 292 10.20 10.32 -25.14
N VAL A 293 10.58 11.36 -24.44
CA VAL A 293 11.23 11.28 -23.14
C VAL A 293 10.40 12.00 -22.12
N LEU A 294 10.16 11.34 -21.00
CA LEU A 294 9.52 11.91 -19.82
C LEU A 294 10.59 12.34 -18.83
N GLU A 295 10.56 13.61 -18.41
CA GLU A 295 11.44 14.16 -17.40
C GLU A 295 10.77 14.12 -16.01
N GLY A 296 11.57 14.10 -14.94
CA GLY A 296 11.08 14.04 -13.56
C GLY A 296 10.22 15.23 -13.13
N ASN A 297 10.33 16.36 -13.82
CA ASN A 297 9.48 17.55 -13.64
C ASN A 297 8.16 17.49 -14.45
N GLY A 298 7.86 16.35 -15.11
CA GLY A 298 6.65 16.16 -15.91
C GLY A 298 6.74 16.70 -17.35
N ALA A 299 7.88 17.24 -17.78
CA ALA A 299 8.06 17.67 -19.16
C ALA A 299 8.12 16.48 -20.12
N LEU A 300 7.54 16.64 -21.31
CA LEU A 300 7.65 15.68 -22.42
C LEU A 300 8.49 16.29 -23.55
N ARG A 301 9.51 15.55 -23.95
CA ARG A 301 10.41 15.97 -25.02
C ARG A 301 10.35 14.97 -26.15
N LYS A 302 10.37 15.48 -27.38
CA LYS A 302 10.50 14.68 -28.61
C LYS A 302 11.90 14.79 -29.14
N ILE A 303 12.47 13.67 -29.59
CA ILE A 303 13.78 13.62 -30.29
C ILE A 303 13.54 12.94 -31.61
N THR A 304 13.87 13.63 -32.71
CA THR A 304 13.76 13.06 -34.07
C THR A 304 14.86 11.99 -34.31
N PRO A 305 14.71 11.13 -35.30
CA PRO A 305 15.76 10.19 -35.70
C PRO A 305 17.12 10.84 -36.05
N THR A 306 17.12 12.16 -36.33
CA THR A 306 18.34 12.96 -36.58
C THR A 306 18.92 13.60 -35.33
N GLY A 307 18.27 13.42 -34.14
CA GLY A 307 18.72 13.93 -32.86
C GLY A 307 18.25 15.35 -32.51
N LEU A 308 17.29 15.94 -33.26
CA LEU A 308 16.71 17.24 -32.90
C LEU A 308 15.74 17.04 -31.73
N VAL A 309 16.01 17.73 -30.61
CA VAL A 309 15.19 17.72 -29.41
C VAL A 309 14.25 18.92 -29.40
N SER A 310 12.98 18.69 -29.12
CA SER A 310 11.96 19.73 -28.98
C SER A 310 11.03 19.43 -27.81
N THR A 311 10.52 20.47 -27.14
CA THR A 311 9.57 20.33 -26.06
C THR A 311 8.16 20.11 -26.61
N VAL A 312 7.54 18.96 -26.26
CA VAL A 312 6.15 18.65 -26.59
C VAL A 312 5.21 19.21 -25.52
N ARG A 313 5.62 19.07 -24.27
CA ARG A 313 4.89 19.59 -23.11
C ARG A 313 5.88 20.22 -22.13
N PRO A 314 5.68 21.47 -21.71
CA PRO A 314 6.56 22.10 -20.73
C PRO A 314 6.44 21.44 -19.35
N PRO A 315 7.40 21.71 -18.44
CA PRO A 315 7.34 21.24 -17.07
C PRO A 315 6.02 21.69 -16.40
N THR A 316 5.38 20.79 -15.68
CA THR A 316 4.21 21.12 -14.88
C THR A 316 4.68 21.46 -13.47
N GLN A 317 4.59 22.74 -13.08
CA GLN A 317 4.74 23.12 -11.69
C GLN A 317 3.55 22.54 -10.92
N ASN A 318 3.81 21.61 -9.99
CA ASN A 318 2.82 21.00 -9.07
C ASN A 318 1.44 20.90 -9.72
N GLY A 319 1.24 19.88 -10.54
CA GLY A 319 0.19 19.70 -11.51
C GLY A 319 -1.11 20.45 -11.20
N ALA A 320 -1.56 21.24 -12.14
CA ALA A 320 -2.89 21.86 -12.10
C ALA A 320 -4.01 20.82 -11.87
N SER A 321 -3.73 19.54 -12.06
CA SER A 321 -4.58 18.39 -11.78
C SER A 321 -4.41 17.80 -10.37
N GLY A 322 -3.47 18.33 -9.55
CA GLY A 322 -3.19 17.79 -8.20
C GLY A 322 -2.51 16.43 -8.15
N TRP A 323 -1.80 16.03 -9.22
CA TRP A 323 -0.98 14.82 -9.27
C TRP A 323 0.49 15.16 -9.00
N SER A 324 1.14 14.39 -8.14
CA SER A 324 2.59 14.42 -8.03
C SER A 324 3.17 13.41 -9.00
N TYR A 325 4.02 13.89 -9.90
CA TYR A 325 4.67 13.01 -10.85
C TYR A 325 5.94 12.40 -10.22
N SER A 326 5.88 11.12 -9.94
CA SER A 326 7.06 10.27 -9.86
C SER A 326 6.74 9.05 -10.72
N PRO A 327 6.63 9.25 -12.06
CA PRO A 327 6.17 8.22 -12.96
C PRO A 327 7.24 7.12 -13.02
N THR A 328 6.82 5.92 -12.69
CA THR A 328 7.65 4.71 -12.85
C THR A 328 7.39 4.05 -14.19
N GLY A 329 6.17 4.21 -14.75
CA GLY A 329 5.78 3.67 -16.04
C GLY A 329 5.39 4.75 -17.04
N PHE A 330 5.79 4.58 -18.32
CA PHE A 330 5.50 5.47 -19.42
C PHE A 330 5.29 4.67 -20.71
N ALA A 331 4.21 4.94 -21.43
CA ALA A 331 3.89 4.32 -22.71
C ALA A 331 3.24 5.33 -23.66
N ARG A 332 3.20 5.04 -24.96
CA ARG A 332 2.59 5.87 -25.99
C ARG A 332 1.80 4.99 -26.95
N ASP A 333 0.57 5.41 -27.33
CA ASP A 333 -0.23 4.73 -28.34
C ASP A 333 0.07 5.23 -29.77
N ALA A 334 -0.49 4.51 -30.75
CA ALA A 334 -0.35 4.89 -32.16
C ALA A 334 -1.06 6.21 -32.51
N ALA A 335 -2.08 6.60 -31.72
CA ALA A 335 -2.81 7.85 -31.88
C ALA A 335 -2.07 9.07 -31.33
N GLY A 336 -0.94 8.86 -30.67
CA GLY A 336 -0.10 9.92 -30.11
C GLY A 336 -0.42 10.29 -28.67
N SER A 337 -1.28 9.57 -27.99
CA SER A 337 -1.53 9.76 -26.56
C SER A 337 -0.42 9.11 -25.73
N TYR A 338 -0.14 9.69 -24.57
CA TYR A 338 0.82 9.18 -23.60
C TYR A 338 0.10 8.63 -22.37
N PHE A 339 0.64 7.56 -21.83
CA PHE A 339 0.17 6.93 -20.59
C PHE A 339 1.30 6.94 -19.58
N LEU A 340 0.99 7.37 -18.37
CA LEU A 340 1.96 7.41 -17.28
C LEU A 340 1.32 6.90 -15.98
N SER A 341 2.13 6.19 -15.21
CA SER A 341 1.76 5.89 -13.83
C SER A 341 1.90 7.15 -12.98
N ALA A 342 0.91 7.43 -12.14
CA ALA A 342 0.95 8.56 -11.25
C ALA A 342 0.56 8.12 -9.84
N LEU A 343 1.30 8.61 -8.86
CA LEU A 343 0.90 8.52 -7.46
C LEU A 343 0.01 9.72 -7.14
N GLY A 344 -1.17 9.49 -6.55
CA GLY A 344 -1.95 10.60 -6.01
C GLY A 344 -1.16 11.30 -4.92
N SER A 345 -0.95 12.61 -5.01
CA SER A 345 -0.43 13.39 -3.90
C SER A 345 -1.58 14.10 -3.21
N SER A 346 -1.70 13.96 -1.88
CA SER A 346 -2.28 15.03 -1.09
C SER A 346 -1.24 16.16 -1.00
N GLN A 347 -1.65 17.40 -1.07
CA GLN A 347 -0.71 18.54 -1.01
C GLN A 347 0.13 18.58 0.28
N ASN A 348 -0.11 17.72 1.28
CA ASN A 348 0.46 17.82 2.61
C ASN A 348 0.95 16.51 3.25
N ALA A 349 1.01 15.36 2.55
CA ALA A 349 1.62 14.17 3.15
C ALA A 349 2.23 13.23 2.10
N PRO A 350 3.35 12.55 2.40
CA PRO A 350 3.83 11.41 1.63
C PRO A 350 2.93 10.20 1.90
N VAL A 351 1.64 10.32 1.60
CA VAL A 351 0.76 9.16 1.62
C VAL A 351 1.03 8.42 0.33
N LEU A 352 1.35 7.14 0.44
CA LEU A 352 1.33 6.21 -0.67
C LEU A 352 -0.08 6.25 -1.28
N GLY A 353 -0.31 7.22 -2.16
CA GLY A 353 -1.58 7.39 -2.86
C GLY A 353 -1.84 6.17 -3.72
N SER A 354 -3.10 5.95 -4.04
CA SER A 354 -3.48 4.88 -4.96
C SER A 354 -2.88 5.16 -6.33
N PRO A 355 -2.11 4.25 -6.91
CA PRO A 355 -1.60 4.45 -8.24
C PRO A 355 -2.76 4.47 -9.23
N ALA A 356 -2.77 5.51 -10.04
CA ALA A 356 -3.66 5.61 -11.19
C ALA A 356 -2.80 5.71 -12.46
N ILE A 357 -3.43 5.38 -13.58
CA ILE A 357 -2.82 5.58 -14.89
C ILE A 357 -3.50 6.79 -15.53
N LEU A 358 -2.69 7.77 -15.87
CA LEU A 358 -3.11 8.98 -16.57
C LEU A 358 -2.92 8.82 -18.06
N LYS A 359 -3.83 9.38 -18.82
CA LYS A 359 -3.70 9.60 -20.25
C LYS A 359 -3.53 11.08 -20.53
N ILE A 360 -2.50 11.43 -21.31
CA ILE A 360 -2.33 12.74 -21.92
C ILE A 360 -2.62 12.53 -23.41
N ASP A 361 -3.65 13.15 -23.92
CA ASP A 361 -3.99 13.04 -25.34
C ASP A 361 -3.00 13.80 -26.24
N ALA A 362 -3.16 13.67 -27.56
CA ALA A 362 -2.30 14.33 -28.54
C ALA A 362 -2.38 15.86 -28.48
N GLN A 363 -3.42 16.43 -27.85
CA GLN A 363 -3.62 17.86 -27.63
C GLN A 363 -3.06 18.33 -26.29
N GLY A 364 -2.55 17.39 -25.46
CA GLY A 364 -1.97 17.67 -24.15
C GLY A 364 -2.97 17.68 -22.99
N ALA A 365 -4.24 17.33 -23.20
CA ALA A 365 -5.23 17.26 -22.14
C ALA A 365 -5.03 16.01 -21.28
N GLU A 366 -5.05 16.18 -19.96
CA GLU A 366 -4.89 15.11 -18.98
C GLU A 366 -6.24 14.55 -18.54
N SER A 367 -6.32 13.23 -18.42
CA SER A 367 -7.46 12.52 -17.85
C SER A 367 -7.02 11.27 -17.10
N ALA A 368 -7.81 10.83 -16.11
CA ALA A 368 -7.64 9.50 -15.52
C ALA A 368 -8.01 8.45 -16.54
N TYR A 369 -7.08 7.54 -16.84
CA TYR A 369 -7.32 6.45 -17.78
C TYR A 369 -7.82 5.19 -17.07
N ALA A 370 -7.18 4.81 -15.97
CA ALA A 370 -7.61 3.68 -15.15
C ALA A 370 -7.11 3.84 -13.71
N GLY A 371 -7.76 3.14 -12.78
CA GLY A 371 -7.53 3.31 -11.35
C GLY A 371 -8.27 4.51 -10.80
N SER A 372 -8.29 4.64 -9.48
CA SER A 372 -8.95 5.76 -8.83
C SER A 372 -8.00 6.47 -7.88
N ARG A 373 -8.28 7.74 -7.72
CA ARG A 373 -7.58 8.64 -6.84
C ARG A 373 -8.16 8.48 -5.43
N GLY A 374 -7.48 7.75 -4.55
CA GLY A 374 -7.81 7.77 -3.12
C GLY A 374 -7.58 9.18 -2.57
N LEU A 375 -8.65 9.96 -2.43
CA LEU A 375 -8.56 11.30 -1.89
C LEU A 375 -8.52 11.23 -0.36
N VAL A 376 -7.37 11.58 0.21
CA VAL A 376 -7.19 11.74 1.66
C VAL A 376 -7.38 13.20 2.06
N GLY A 377 -7.80 13.45 3.29
CA GLY A 377 -7.97 14.79 3.82
C GLY A 377 -8.88 14.83 5.04
N ASP A 378 -9.26 16.02 5.46
CA ASP A 378 -10.09 16.29 6.62
C ASP A 378 -11.40 17.01 6.28
N ALA A 379 -11.74 17.12 4.99
CA ALA A 379 -12.93 17.84 4.56
C ALA A 379 -14.22 17.19 5.05
N ASP A 380 -15.12 17.99 5.64
CA ASP A 380 -16.49 17.61 5.91
C ASP A 380 -17.32 17.55 4.62
N GLY A 381 -18.42 16.81 4.62
CA GLY A 381 -19.25 16.68 3.43
C GLY A 381 -20.23 15.52 3.49
N GLU A 382 -20.96 15.31 2.41
CA GLU A 382 -21.89 14.19 2.24
C GLU A 382 -21.30 13.08 1.38
N GLY A 383 -21.42 11.84 1.83
CA GLY A 383 -20.96 10.65 1.08
C GLY A 383 -19.50 10.78 0.65
N SER A 384 -19.27 10.68 -0.65
CA SER A 384 -17.92 10.78 -1.24
C SER A 384 -17.33 12.20 -1.30
N ALA A 385 -18.07 13.24 -0.87
CA ALA A 385 -17.50 14.58 -0.72
C ALA A 385 -16.67 14.72 0.56
N ALA A 386 -16.95 13.93 1.60
CA ALA A 386 -16.12 13.85 2.78
C ALA A 386 -14.74 13.25 2.46
N ARG A 387 -13.73 13.64 3.23
CA ARG A 387 -12.37 13.11 3.15
C ARG A 387 -11.92 12.64 4.51
N PHE A 388 -11.21 11.53 4.52
CA PHE A 388 -10.57 10.96 5.70
C PHE A 388 -9.11 10.69 5.38
N SER A 389 -8.26 10.70 6.40
CA SER A 389 -6.85 10.38 6.24
C SER A 389 -6.51 8.98 6.76
N ASP A 390 -6.96 8.64 7.95
CA ASP A 390 -6.76 7.34 8.58
C ASP A 390 -7.84 7.12 9.65
N PRO A 391 -9.12 6.93 9.25
CA PRO A 391 -10.24 6.78 10.17
C PRO A 391 -10.18 5.43 10.86
N ARG A 392 -10.17 5.45 12.19
CA ARG A 392 -10.00 4.28 13.05
C ARG A 392 -11.05 4.22 14.16
N SER A 393 -11.11 3.07 14.82
CA SER A 393 -11.89 2.86 16.03
C SER A 393 -13.32 3.37 15.91
N PRO A 394 -14.12 2.87 14.96
CA PRO A 394 -15.51 3.31 14.80
C PRO A 394 -16.35 2.90 16.02
N ALA A 395 -17.26 3.80 16.42
CA ALA A 395 -18.26 3.53 17.44
C ALA A 395 -19.60 4.15 17.00
N VAL A 396 -20.71 3.62 17.47
CA VAL A 396 -22.04 4.14 17.11
C VAL A 396 -22.69 4.77 18.33
N ASP A 397 -23.25 5.98 18.18
CA ASP A 397 -24.00 6.64 19.23
C ASP A 397 -25.48 6.17 19.28
N PRO A 398 -26.24 6.49 20.34
CA PRO A 398 -27.65 6.11 20.43
C PRO A 398 -28.54 6.67 19.32
N SER A 399 -28.12 7.70 18.62
CA SER A 399 -28.82 8.29 17.46
C SER A 399 -28.48 7.60 16.13
N GLY A 400 -27.59 6.59 16.16
CA GLY A 400 -27.14 5.86 14.97
C GLY A 400 -26.04 6.57 14.18
N ASN A 401 -25.47 7.65 14.70
CA ASN A 401 -24.30 8.26 14.06
C ASN A 401 -23.04 7.43 14.32
N VAL A 402 -22.17 7.34 13.32
CA VAL A 402 -20.87 6.69 13.45
C VAL A 402 -19.82 7.75 13.84
N LEU A 403 -19.18 7.56 14.98
CA LEU A 403 -18.06 8.35 15.46
C LEU A 403 -16.77 7.66 15.03
N VAL A 404 -15.86 8.37 14.39
CA VAL A 404 -14.54 7.85 13.99
C VAL A 404 -13.43 8.78 14.44
N LEU A 405 -12.35 8.20 14.89
CA LEU A 405 -11.12 8.93 15.19
C LEU A 405 -10.28 8.98 13.93
N ASP A 406 -10.19 10.14 13.29
CA ASP A 406 -9.44 10.34 12.05
C ASP A 406 -8.08 10.93 12.37
N ARG A 407 -7.02 10.21 12.03
CA ARG A 407 -5.63 10.63 12.24
C ARG A 407 -5.10 11.30 10.99
N PHE A 408 -4.71 12.54 11.12
CA PHE A 408 -4.12 13.33 10.06
C PHE A 408 -2.66 13.63 10.37
N THR A 409 -1.76 13.35 9.45
CA THR A 409 -0.33 13.64 9.58
C THR A 409 0.00 14.85 8.72
N GLU A 410 0.29 15.98 9.35
CA GLU A 410 0.77 17.18 8.67
C GLU A 410 2.27 17.06 8.39
N ALA A 411 2.68 17.20 7.13
CA ALA A 411 4.09 17.37 6.79
C ALA A 411 4.52 18.79 7.20
N ASN A 412 5.06 18.95 8.39
CA ASN A 412 5.63 20.23 8.81
C ASN A 412 7.02 20.38 8.17
N SER A 413 7.12 21.25 7.16
CA SER A 413 8.32 21.49 6.36
C SER A 413 9.50 22.13 7.13
N GLN A 414 9.34 22.41 8.42
CA GLN A 414 10.36 23.12 9.23
C GLN A 414 11.05 22.26 10.31
N LEU A 415 10.61 21.01 10.53
CA LEU A 415 11.22 20.13 11.51
C LEU A 415 11.48 18.76 10.88
N PRO A 416 12.74 18.35 10.69
CA PRO A 416 13.07 17.10 9.97
C PRO A 416 12.69 15.81 10.73
N ASP A 417 12.32 15.87 12.00
CA ASP A 417 12.18 14.67 12.83
C ASP A 417 10.80 14.42 13.46
N HIS A 418 9.81 15.29 13.23
CA HIS A 418 8.48 15.12 13.82
C HIS A 418 7.39 15.49 12.83
N LEU A 419 6.70 14.48 12.31
CA LEU A 419 5.39 14.65 11.68
C LEU A 419 4.41 15.03 12.79
N ALA A 420 3.84 16.22 12.75
CA ALA A 420 2.77 16.61 13.67
C ALA A 420 1.53 15.77 13.35
N GLU A 421 1.11 14.92 14.29
CA GLU A 421 -0.13 14.16 14.15
C GLU A 421 -1.28 14.97 14.76
N SER A 422 -2.32 15.22 13.96
CA SER A 422 -3.58 15.78 14.40
C SER A 422 -4.66 14.71 14.44
N PHE A 423 -5.49 14.70 15.47
CA PHE A 423 -6.59 13.76 15.61
C PHE A 423 -7.90 14.52 15.61
N TYR A 424 -8.84 14.09 14.77
CA TYR A 424 -10.18 14.64 14.67
C TYR A 424 -11.20 13.58 15.09
N LEU A 425 -12.10 13.93 15.99
CA LEU A 425 -13.29 13.11 16.18
C LEU A 425 -14.34 13.57 15.17
N ARG A 426 -14.67 12.66 14.25
CA ARG A 426 -15.60 12.92 13.15
C ARG A 426 -16.91 12.16 13.40
N ARG A 427 -18.03 12.80 13.10
CA ARG A 427 -19.36 12.19 13.19
C ARG A 427 -19.95 12.03 11.78
N ILE A 428 -20.44 10.85 11.49
CA ILE A 428 -21.09 10.49 10.24
C ILE A 428 -22.53 10.12 10.54
N THR A 429 -23.49 10.87 10.01
CA THR A 429 -24.91 10.55 10.20
C THR A 429 -25.30 9.30 9.40
N PRO A 430 -26.45 8.64 9.72
CA PRO A 430 -26.98 7.52 8.92
C PRO A 430 -27.18 7.84 7.43
N ALA A 431 -27.39 9.13 7.09
CA ALA A 431 -27.50 9.61 5.71
C ALA A 431 -26.13 9.85 5.03
N GLY A 432 -25.01 9.63 5.75
CA GLY A 432 -23.66 9.78 5.20
C GLY A 432 -23.05 11.18 5.32
N ARG A 433 -23.71 12.12 6.00
CA ARG A 433 -23.14 13.46 6.23
C ARG A 433 -22.05 13.39 7.30
N THR A 434 -20.85 13.78 6.96
CA THR A 434 -19.70 13.85 7.86
C THR A 434 -19.50 15.25 8.39
N THR A 435 -19.28 15.38 9.71
CA THR A 435 -18.92 16.62 10.37
C THR A 435 -17.81 16.37 11.38
N THR A 436 -16.85 17.30 11.44
CA THR A 436 -15.83 17.30 12.50
C THR A 436 -16.46 17.82 13.79
N LEU A 437 -16.49 16.99 14.83
CA LEU A 437 -16.98 17.39 16.15
C LEU A 437 -15.95 18.23 16.88
N VAL A 438 -14.71 17.76 16.88
CA VAL A 438 -13.60 18.42 17.57
C VAL A 438 -12.27 17.99 16.99
N ARG A 439 -11.35 18.95 16.91
CA ARG A 439 -9.92 18.66 16.78
C ARG A 439 -9.39 18.41 18.18
N MET A 440 -8.87 17.21 18.39
CA MET A 440 -8.30 16.84 19.68
C MET A 440 -7.00 17.61 19.92
N PRO A 441 -6.72 18.00 21.18
CA PRO A 441 -5.45 18.63 21.52
C PRO A 441 -4.27 17.76 21.09
N ASP A 442 -3.21 18.40 20.62
CA ASP A 442 -1.95 17.74 20.24
C ASP A 442 -1.28 17.13 21.49
N ASP A 443 -1.63 15.88 21.76
CA ASP A 443 -0.89 15.06 22.71
C ASP A 443 0.09 14.21 21.90
N ARG A 444 1.37 14.43 22.08
CA ARG A 444 2.49 13.68 21.46
C ARG A 444 2.38 12.15 21.60
N ASP A 445 1.39 11.69 22.33
CA ASP A 445 1.20 10.28 22.72
C ASP A 445 0.22 9.50 21.82
N GLY A 446 -0.31 10.11 20.78
CA GLY A 446 -1.22 9.46 19.83
C GLY A 446 -2.56 9.03 20.47
N MET A 447 -3.67 9.34 19.82
CA MET A 447 -5.01 8.95 20.30
C MET A 447 -5.41 7.60 19.74
N THR A 448 -6.00 6.75 20.59
CA THR A 448 -6.34 5.37 20.22
C THR A 448 -7.57 4.88 20.96
N GLY A 449 -8.46 4.22 20.21
CA GLY A 449 -9.65 3.58 20.75
C GLY A 449 -10.77 4.57 21.09
N THR A 450 -11.99 4.20 20.74
CA THR A 450 -13.20 4.94 21.09
C THR A 450 -14.27 4.01 21.65
N ALA A 451 -15.07 4.52 22.56
CA ALA A 451 -16.31 3.89 23.00
C ALA A 451 -17.34 4.98 23.30
N VAL A 452 -18.63 4.68 23.14
CA VAL A 452 -19.72 5.66 23.31
C VAL A 452 -20.66 5.18 24.40
N ASP A 453 -21.06 6.09 25.31
CA ASP A 453 -22.03 5.79 26.33
C ASP A 453 -23.49 5.99 25.87
N LYS A 454 -24.44 5.67 26.74
CA LYS A 454 -25.89 5.79 26.47
C LYS A 454 -26.34 7.25 26.29
N GLN A 455 -25.56 8.23 26.71
CA GLN A 455 -25.81 9.66 26.56
C GLN A 455 -25.20 10.21 25.25
N GLY A 456 -24.47 9.38 24.52
CA GLY A 456 -23.77 9.77 23.26
C GLY A 456 -22.39 10.39 23.50
N ASN A 457 -21.89 10.38 24.76
CA ASN A 457 -20.53 10.86 25.00
C ASN A 457 -19.51 9.85 24.49
N THR A 458 -18.48 10.33 23.79
CA THR A 458 -17.41 9.51 23.21
C THR A 458 -16.17 9.56 24.09
N TYR A 459 -15.76 8.41 24.58
CA TYR A 459 -14.52 8.25 25.35
C TYR A 459 -13.37 7.93 24.40
N VAL A 460 -12.30 8.70 24.51
CA VAL A 460 -11.10 8.58 23.66
C VAL A 460 -9.87 8.45 24.53
N GLY A 461 -9.09 7.40 24.31
CA GLY A 461 -7.81 7.18 24.98
C GLY A 461 -6.64 7.81 24.24
N GLY A 462 -5.64 8.33 24.96
CA GLY A 462 -4.40 8.84 24.39
C GLY A 462 -3.42 9.22 25.48
N GLY A 463 -2.15 8.86 25.30
CA GLY A 463 -1.15 9.04 26.36
C GLY A 463 -1.59 8.36 27.65
N ARG A 464 -1.52 9.07 28.76
CA ARG A 464 -2.02 8.63 30.08
C ARG A 464 -3.42 9.14 30.41
N ARG A 465 -4.15 9.64 29.40
CA ARG A 465 -5.46 10.29 29.57
C ARG A 465 -6.57 9.57 28.86
N ILE A 466 -7.76 9.63 29.47
CA ILE A 466 -9.02 9.34 28.81
C ILE A 466 -9.83 10.63 28.79
N ARG A 467 -10.24 11.05 27.59
CA ARG A 467 -11.10 12.21 27.38
C ARG A 467 -12.50 11.78 27.05
N VAL A 468 -13.46 12.59 27.45
CA VAL A 468 -14.86 12.44 27.05
C VAL A 468 -15.23 13.63 26.20
N VAL A 469 -15.72 13.34 25.00
CA VAL A 469 -16.27 14.30 24.06
C VAL A 469 -17.78 14.17 24.08
N ALA A 470 -18.47 15.23 24.49
CA ALA A 470 -19.93 15.25 24.48
C ALA A 470 -20.48 15.41 23.03
N PRO A 471 -21.78 15.14 22.80
CA PRO A 471 -22.40 15.29 21.47
C PRO A 471 -22.31 16.71 20.88
N ASP A 472 -22.13 17.73 21.70
CA ASP A 472 -21.92 19.13 21.29
C ASP A 472 -20.45 19.45 20.96
N GLY A 473 -19.54 18.50 21.08
CA GLY A 473 -18.11 18.65 20.84
C GLY A 473 -17.31 19.15 22.04
N SER A 474 -17.93 19.41 23.19
CA SER A 474 -17.21 19.79 24.41
C SER A 474 -16.36 18.64 24.94
N VAL A 475 -15.12 18.94 25.39
CA VAL A 475 -14.14 17.93 25.83
C VAL A 475 -13.86 18.10 27.33
N LYS A 476 -13.86 16.97 28.05
CA LYS A 476 -13.46 16.89 29.45
C LYS A 476 -12.48 15.74 29.66
N VAL A 477 -11.59 15.87 30.64
CA VAL A 477 -10.76 14.76 31.09
C VAL A 477 -11.57 13.89 32.03
N PHE A 478 -11.76 12.63 31.66
CA PHE A 478 -12.42 11.61 32.51
C PHE A 478 -11.43 11.01 33.49
N PHE A 479 -10.21 10.74 33.01
CA PHE A 479 -9.16 10.11 33.80
C PHE A 479 -7.80 10.62 33.35
N GLU A 480 -6.93 10.86 34.35
CA GLU A 480 -5.51 11.17 34.14
C GLU A 480 -4.68 10.24 35.01
N GLY A 481 -3.90 9.37 34.37
CA GLY A 481 -3.06 8.39 35.05
C GLY A 481 -1.75 8.97 35.56
N GLY A 482 -1.32 8.52 36.74
CA GLY A 482 -0.01 8.80 37.29
C GLY A 482 1.11 7.99 36.61
N GLU A 483 2.36 8.14 37.11
CA GLU A 483 3.54 7.47 36.55
C GLU A 483 3.50 5.92 36.64
N SER A 484 2.63 5.37 37.51
CA SER A 484 2.46 3.92 37.67
C SER A 484 1.70 3.23 36.55
N LEU A 485 1.02 4.01 35.66
CA LEU A 485 0.36 3.46 34.48
C LEU A 485 1.28 3.59 33.25
N PRO A 486 1.27 2.58 32.37
CA PRO A 486 1.98 2.68 31.10
C PRO A 486 1.49 3.86 30.26
N ASP A 487 2.37 4.47 29.48
CA ASP A 487 1.98 5.42 28.45
C ASP A 487 1.14 4.74 27.38
N GLY A 488 0.09 5.42 26.92
CA GLY A 488 -0.77 4.92 25.85
C GLY A 488 -1.91 4.07 26.35
N LEU A 489 -2.96 4.75 26.80
CA LEU A 489 -4.24 4.13 27.11
C LEU A 489 -5.08 4.05 25.85
N LYS A 490 -5.47 2.83 25.47
CA LYS A 490 -6.41 2.57 24.37
C LYS A 490 -7.76 2.15 24.93
N VAL A 491 -8.80 2.95 24.68
CA VAL A 491 -10.16 2.59 25.07
C VAL A 491 -10.64 1.38 24.27
N LEU A 492 -11.16 0.38 24.96
CA LEU A 492 -11.69 -0.86 24.39
C LEU A 492 -13.22 -0.89 24.47
N ALA A 493 -13.78 -0.62 25.66
CA ALA A 493 -15.20 -0.72 25.93
C ALA A 493 -15.60 0.08 27.18
N LEU A 494 -16.93 0.29 27.36
CA LEU A 494 -17.58 0.84 28.56
C LEU A 494 -18.55 -0.20 29.10
N ASP A 495 -18.62 -0.35 30.43
CA ASP A 495 -19.68 -1.14 31.04
C ASP A 495 -20.93 -0.28 31.36
N GLY A 496 -22.02 -0.94 31.75
CA GLY A 496 -23.27 -0.27 32.09
C GLY A 496 -23.19 0.65 33.32
N ALA A 497 -22.12 0.54 34.12
CA ALA A 497 -21.83 1.38 35.29
C ALA A 497 -20.94 2.58 34.97
N GLY A 498 -20.50 2.71 33.70
CA GLY A 498 -19.63 3.79 33.22
C GLY A 498 -18.14 3.56 33.48
N SER A 499 -17.72 2.36 33.88
CA SER A 499 -16.29 2.03 33.95
C SER A 499 -15.72 1.85 32.54
N VAL A 500 -14.46 2.29 32.34
CA VAL A 500 -13.76 2.21 31.07
C VAL A 500 -12.77 1.05 31.12
N TYR A 501 -12.83 0.18 30.11
CA TYR A 501 -11.84 -0.87 29.91
C TYR A 501 -10.80 -0.37 28.90
N VAL A 502 -9.55 -0.45 29.27
CA VAL A 502 -8.43 0.06 28.45
C VAL A 502 -7.35 -1.00 28.26
N ALA A 503 -6.77 -1.04 27.09
CA ALA A 503 -5.48 -1.66 26.91
C ALA A 503 -4.38 -0.62 27.17
N ALA A 504 -3.32 -1.05 27.84
CA ALA A 504 -2.16 -0.21 28.13
C ALA A 504 -0.88 -0.88 27.64
N GLY A 505 0.06 -0.07 27.17
CA GLY A 505 1.31 -0.58 26.60
C GLY A 505 2.43 0.44 26.65
N PHE A 506 3.66 -0.07 26.49
CA PHE A 506 4.87 0.73 26.41
C PHE A 506 5.29 0.95 24.95
N MET A 507 6.10 2.01 24.76
CA MET A 507 6.84 2.20 23.51
C MET A 507 8.07 1.29 23.55
N GLU A 508 8.17 0.37 22.62
CA GLU A 508 9.32 -0.52 22.49
C GLU A 508 10.09 -0.24 21.20
N PRO A 509 11.43 -0.34 21.22
CA PRO A 509 12.21 -0.29 20.00
C PRO A 509 11.88 -1.50 19.12
N MET A 510 11.77 -1.28 17.82
CA MET A 510 11.66 -2.37 16.87
C MET A 510 13.01 -3.11 16.81
N ALA A 511 13.03 -4.35 17.29
CA ALA A 511 14.25 -5.15 17.30
C ALA A 511 14.76 -5.39 15.86
N GLY A 512 16.07 -5.20 15.65
CA GLY A 512 16.75 -5.52 14.38
C GLY A 512 16.88 -4.35 13.39
N LEU A 513 16.41 -3.15 13.72
CA LEU A 513 16.67 -1.96 12.91
C LEU A 513 17.77 -1.07 13.52
N PRO A 514 18.69 -0.50 12.72
CA PRO A 514 19.71 0.41 13.20
C PRO A 514 19.15 1.78 13.62
N ILE A 515 17.88 2.04 13.39
CA ILE A 515 17.16 3.28 13.73
C ILE A 515 16.11 2.95 14.79
N TYR A 516 16.07 3.74 15.85
CA TYR A 516 15.07 3.64 16.91
C TYR A 516 13.71 4.09 16.37
N ILE A 517 12.86 3.13 15.94
CA ILE A 517 11.45 3.37 15.63
C ILE A 517 10.64 2.77 16.77
N PRO A 518 10.12 3.60 17.67
CA PRO A 518 9.35 3.11 18.80
C PRO A 518 7.95 2.65 18.29
N VAL A 519 7.58 1.42 18.62
CA VAL A 519 6.26 0.87 18.34
C VAL A 519 5.52 0.61 19.65
N ARG A 520 4.33 1.17 19.79
CA ARG A 520 3.50 0.97 20.98
C ARG A 520 2.87 -0.42 20.97
N GLN A 521 3.14 -1.20 22.03
CA GLN A 521 2.63 -2.54 22.19
C GLN A 521 1.71 -2.60 23.42
N TYR A 522 0.46 -2.97 23.20
CA TYR A 522 -0.55 -3.11 24.23
C TYR A 522 -0.57 -4.55 24.73
N SER A 523 -0.14 -4.80 25.97
CA SER A 523 -0.01 -6.14 26.56
C SER A 523 -0.70 -6.32 27.92
N ALA A 524 -1.34 -5.27 28.44
CA ALA A 524 -2.12 -5.33 29.68
C ALA A 524 -3.48 -4.66 29.51
N ILE A 525 -4.45 -5.13 30.27
CA ILE A 525 -5.84 -4.63 30.28
C ILE A 525 -6.18 -4.16 31.69
N TYR A 526 -6.66 -2.93 31.77
CA TYR A 526 -7.12 -2.32 33.03
C TYR A 526 -8.59 -1.96 32.94
N LYS A 527 -9.26 -2.01 34.09
CA LYS A 527 -10.59 -1.43 34.33
C LYS A 527 -10.41 -0.15 35.13
N ILE A 528 -10.97 0.96 34.67
CA ILE A 528 -10.97 2.26 35.34
C ILE A 528 -12.40 2.59 35.71
N ALA A 529 -12.69 2.63 37.01
CA ALA A 529 -14.01 2.95 37.50
C ALA A 529 -14.30 4.47 37.37
N VAL A 530 -15.58 4.85 37.47
CA VAL A 530 -16.06 6.24 37.42
C VAL A 530 -15.38 7.15 38.46
N ASN A 531 -15.07 6.57 39.66
CA ASN A 531 -14.35 7.28 40.71
C ASN A 531 -12.83 7.36 40.51
N GLY A 532 -12.32 6.92 39.35
CA GLY A 532 -10.90 6.91 39.01
C GLY A 532 -10.08 5.73 39.55
N ALA A 533 -10.72 4.78 40.25
CA ALA A 533 -10.03 3.58 40.74
C ALA A 533 -9.56 2.71 39.53
N VAL A 534 -8.28 2.32 39.54
CA VAL A 534 -7.66 1.53 38.51
C VAL A 534 -7.41 0.11 38.97
N GLN A 535 -7.86 -0.86 38.20
CA GLN A 535 -7.67 -2.28 38.48
C GLN A 535 -6.99 -2.95 37.28
N LEU A 536 -5.87 -3.64 37.49
CA LEU A 536 -5.32 -4.55 36.50
C LEU A 536 -6.28 -5.74 36.36
N LEU A 537 -6.84 -5.94 35.16
CA LEU A 537 -7.77 -7.03 34.88
C LEU A 537 -7.04 -8.26 34.34
N ALA A 538 -6.13 -8.08 33.37
CA ALA A 538 -5.41 -9.18 32.74
C ALA A 538 -4.15 -8.71 32.03
N GLY A 539 -3.18 -9.62 31.92
CA GLY A 539 -1.91 -9.36 31.25
C GLY A 539 -0.91 -8.63 32.12
N GLN A 540 0.24 -8.38 31.57
CA GLN A 540 1.32 -7.63 32.21
C GLN A 540 1.93 -6.68 31.16
N ALA A 541 2.03 -5.39 31.55
CA ALA A 541 2.59 -4.38 30.66
C ALA A 541 4.05 -4.68 30.34
N GLY A 542 4.40 -4.66 29.04
CA GLY A 542 5.74 -4.99 28.55
C GLY A 542 6.05 -6.48 28.41
N VAL A 543 5.15 -7.37 28.83
CA VAL A 543 5.35 -8.82 28.69
C VAL A 543 4.46 -9.36 27.57
N ARG A 544 5.08 -9.88 26.52
CA ARG A 544 4.40 -10.45 25.36
C ARG A 544 4.31 -11.96 25.47
N GLY A 545 3.26 -12.51 24.88
CA GLY A 545 3.06 -13.94 24.76
C GLY A 545 1.61 -14.25 24.38
N HIS A 546 1.23 -15.51 24.52
CA HIS A 546 -0.11 -15.99 24.19
C HIS A 546 -0.70 -16.90 25.29
N ALA A 547 -0.11 -16.86 26.49
CA ALA A 547 -0.59 -17.68 27.57
C ALA A 547 -2.01 -17.29 27.98
N ASP A 548 -2.88 -18.29 28.14
CA ASP A 548 -4.15 -18.20 28.83
C ASP A 548 -3.89 -18.26 30.34
N GLY A 549 -4.85 -17.81 31.17
CA GLY A 549 -4.70 -17.82 32.62
C GLY A 549 -5.46 -16.70 33.32
N ALA A 550 -5.24 -16.53 34.63
CA ALA A 550 -5.91 -15.53 35.41
C ALA A 550 -5.03 -14.29 35.68
N GLY A 551 -5.61 -13.11 35.55
CA GLY A 551 -4.96 -11.84 35.89
C GLY A 551 -3.64 -11.67 35.17
N SER A 552 -2.55 -11.39 35.92
CA SER A 552 -1.23 -11.14 35.37
C SER A 552 -0.50 -12.38 34.81
N SER A 553 -1.04 -13.60 35.03
CA SER A 553 -0.45 -14.80 34.42
C SER A 553 -0.78 -14.93 32.93
N ALA A 554 -1.83 -14.27 32.45
CA ALA A 554 -2.16 -14.21 31.04
C ALA A 554 -1.18 -13.31 30.28
N GLN A 555 -0.99 -13.61 28.99
CA GLN A 555 -0.10 -12.82 28.11
C GLN A 555 -0.79 -12.47 26.79
N PHE A 556 -0.48 -11.29 26.28
CA PHE A 556 -0.97 -10.78 24.99
C PHE A 556 0.22 -10.28 24.15
N SER A 557 0.08 -10.30 22.82
CA SER A 557 1.18 -9.84 21.95
C SER A 557 0.92 -8.49 21.25
N SER A 558 -0.18 -7.92 21.27
CA SER A 558 -0.55 -6.58 20.83
C SER A 558 -2.06 -6.48 20.72
N ILE A 559 -2.70 -5.96 21.74
CA ILE A 559 -4.15 -5.83 21.79
C ILE A 559 -4.61 -4.78 20.78
N GLY A 560 -5.53 -5.17 19.91
CA GLY A 560 -6.28 -4.32 19.00
C GLY A 560 -7.48 -3.65 19.68
N GLY A 561 -8.64 -3.69 19.04
CA GLY A 561 -9.90 -3.26 19.63
C GLY A 561 -10.53 -4.33 20.54
N GLY A 562 -11.63 -3.95 21.20
CA GLY A 562 -12.36 -4.85 22.09
C GLY A 562 -13.82 -4.45 22.28
N THR A 563 -14.57 -5.33 22.96
CA THR A 563 -16.00 -5.17 23.27
C THR A 563 -16.39 -5.99 24.46
N LEU A 564 -17.48 -5.60 25.14
CA LEU A 564 -18.12 -6.42 26.17
C LEU A 564 -19.32 -7.17 25.58
N ASP A 565 -19.57 -8.39 26.09
CA ASP A 565 -20.86 -9.08 25.89
C ASP A 565 -21.87 -8.67 26.94
N SER A 566 -23.09 -9.19 26.82
CA SER A 566 -24.18 -8.95 27.77
C SER A 566 -23.92 -9.47 29.19
N ALA A 567 -23.01 -10.45 29.35
CA ALA A 567 -22.58 -11.04 30.62
C ALA A 567 -21.36 -10.30 31.23
N GLY A 568 -20.85 -9.26 30.59
CA GLY A 568 -19.69 -8.47 31.04
C GLY A 568 -18.34 -9.11 30.76
N ASN A 569 -18.25 -10.16 29.90
CA ASN A 569 -16.97 -10.64 29.43
C ASN A 569 -16.42 -9.67 28.41
N LEU A 570 -15.12 -9.37 28.48
CA LEU A 570 -14.39 -8.56 27.51
C LEU A 570 -13.78 -9.47 26.43
N TYR A 571 -14.05 -9.14 25.20
CA TYR A 571 -13.38 -9.76 24.05
C TYR A 571 -12.40 -8.78 23.43
N VAL A 572 -11.20 -9.26 23.11
CA VAL A 572 -10.17 -8.43 22.48
C VAL A 572 -9.54 -9.15 21.27
N ALA A 573 -9.21 -8.38 20.26
CA ALA A 573 -8.39 -8.84 19.16
C ALA A 573 -6.92 -8.81 19.58
N ASP A 574 -6.33 -9.98 19.81
CA ASP A 574 -4.91 -10.12 20.11
C ASP A 574 -4.15 -10.26 18.78
N LYS A 575 -3.99 -9.10 18.12
CA LYS A 575 -3.56 -9.02 16.71
C LYS A 575 -2.18 -9.61 16.46
N GLY A 576 -1.24 -9.47 17.42
CA GLY A 576 0.10 -10.03 17.28
C GLY A 576 0.14 -11.56 17.41
N ASN A 577 -0.89 -12.16 18.04
CA ASN A 577 -1.06 -13.61 18.15
C ASN A 577 -2.05 -14.18 17.14
N HIS A 578 -2.71 -13.35 16.34
CA HIS A 578 -3.70 -13.73 15.31
C HIS A 578 -4.93 -14.46 15.87
N VAL A 579 -5.37 -14.10 17.08
CA VAL A 579 -6.48 -14.73 17.80
C VAL A 579 -7.43 -13.72 18.42
N ILE A 580 -8.64 -14.19 18.80
CA ILE A 580 -9.58 -13.46 19.63
C ILE A 580 -9.55 -14.06 21.03
N ARG A 581 -9.36 -13.20 22.04
CA ARG A 581 -9.28 -13.61 23.44
C ARG A 581 -10.56 -13.18 24.20
N LYS A 582 -11.02 -14.03 25.11
CA LYS A 582 -12.10 -13.75 26.04
C LYS A 582 -11.52 -13.54 27.43
N ILE A 583 -11.95 -12.48 28.12
CA ILE A 583 -11.56 -12.14 29.48
C ILE A 583 -12.84 -12.07 30.33
N THR A 584 -12.96 -12.87 31.36
CA THR A 584 -14.10 -12.84 32.30
C THR A 584 -14.01 -11.60 33.19
N PRO A 585 -15.14 -11.18 33.83
CA PRO A 585 -15.11 -10.07 34.79
C PRO A 585 -14.13 -10.29 35.98
N ALA A 586 -13.81 -11.56 36.30
CA ALA A 586 -12.81 -11.92 37.30
C ALA A 586 -11.36 -11.93 36.78
N GLY A 587 -11.12 -11.57 35.50
CA GLY A 587 -9.80 -11.51 34.91
C GLY A 587 -9.29 -12.85 34.32
N GLY A 588 -10.11 -13.90 34.27
CA GLY A 588 -9.72 -15.16 33.61
C GLY A 588 -9.68 -15.00 32.10
N VAL A 589 -8.54 -15.31 31.49
CA VAL A 589 -8.29 -15.18 30.03
C VAL A 589 -8.27 -16.54 29.36
N SER A 590 -8.96 -16.64 28.24
CA SER A 590 -8.92 -17.81 27.35
C SER A 590 -8.91 -17.40 25.88
N THR A 591 -8.31 -18.25 25.05
CA THR A 591 -8.37 -18.08 23.58
C THR A 591 -9.74 -18.54 23.10
N LEU A 592 -10.55 -17.59 22.56
CA LEU A 592 -11.88 -17.89 22.03
C LEU A 592 -11.81 -18.51 20.64
N ALA A 593 -11.05 -17.88 19.73
CA ALA A 593 -10.98 -18.30 18.34
C ALA A 593 -9.62 -17.97 17.71
N GLY A 594 -9.19 -18.79 16.77
CA GLY A 594 -7.91 -18.70 16.11
C GLY A 594 -6.85 -19.64 16.70
N GLN A 595 -5.71 -19.68 16.05
CA GLN A 595 -4.54 -20.50 16.46
C GLN A 595 -3.37 -19.55 16.73
N PRO A 596 -2.84 -19.47 17.96
CA PRO A 596 -1.77 -18.55 18.30
C PRO A 596 -0.55 -18.68 17.38
N GLY A 597 -0.12 -17.56 16.79
CA GLY A 597 1.04 -17.51 15.88
C GLY A 597 0.78 -18.06 14.47
N VAL A 598 -0.44 -18.54 14.16
CA VAL A 598 -0.77 -19.10 12.83
C VAL A 598 -1.61 -18.09 12.05
N THR A 599 -1.05 -17.58 10.97
CA THR A 599 -1.72 -16.64 10.04
C THR A 599 -2.54 -17.40 8.99
N GLY A 600 -3.51 -16.72 8.39
CA GLY A 600 -4.26 -17.20 7.23
C GLY A 600 -5.74 -16.89 7.33
N HIS A 601 -6.50 -17.41 6.37
CA HIS A 601 -7.96 -17.36 6.32
C HIS A 601 -8.50 -18.80 6.37
N ARG A 602 -9.31 -19.08 7.41
CA ARG A 602 -10.09 -20.32 7.51
C ARG A 602 -11.33 -20.08 8.32
N ASP A 603 -12.48 -20.40 7.76
CA ASP A 603 -13.77 -20.46 8.46
C ASP A 603 -13.94 -21.83 9.14
N GLY A 604 -14.93 -21.96 10.05
CA GLY A 604 -15.24 -23.20 10.75
C GLY A 604 -15.26 -23.05 12.26
N ALA A 605 -15.05 -24.16 12.98
CA ALA A 605 -15.01 -24.16 14.45
C ALA A 605 -13.91 -23.22 14.97
N SER A 606 -14.18 -22.52 16.07
CA SER A 606 -13.30 -21.47 16.61
C SER A 606 -11.85 -21.89 16.79
N ALA A 607 -11.60 -23.13 17.27
CA ALA A 607 -10.25 -23.66 17.46
C ALA A 607 -9.52 -24.01 16.13
N GLN A 608 -10.24 -24.13 15.02
CA GLN A 608 -9.69 -24.41 13.69
C GLN A 608 -9.61 -23.18 12.80
N ALA A 609 -10.33 -22.12 13.16
CA ALA A 609 -10.33 -20.86 12.43
C ALA A 609 -8.91 -20.25 12.39
N LYS A 610 -8.63 -19.52 11.33
CA LYS A 610 -7.40 -18.74 11.20
C LYS A 610 -7.74 -17.29 10.89
N PHE A 611 -6.99 -16.40 11.51
CA PHE A 611 -7.04 -14.95 11.28
C PHE A 611 -5.65 -14.46 10.83
N TRP A 612 -5.63 -13.29 10.22
CA TRP A 612 -4.38 -12.64 9.88
C TRP A 612 -4.40 -11.16 10.26
N TRP A 613 -3.82 -10.86 11.43
CA TRP A 613 -3.76 -9.52 12.00
C TRP A 613 -5.17 -8.95 12.29
N PRO A 614 -6.00 -9.60 13.12
CA PRO A 614 -7.31 -9.07 13.51
C PRO A 614 -7.10 -7.80 14.33
N VAL A 615 -7.68 -6.68 13.90
CA VAL A 615 -7.40 -5.36 14.48
C VAL A 615 -8.50 -4.87 15.42
N ASP A 616 -9.73 -5.35 15.26
CA ASP A 616 -10.87 -4.93 16.07
C ASP A 616 -11.91 -6.05 16.20
N VAL A 617 -12.70 -5.99 17.28
CA VAL A 617 -13.82 -6.90 17.54
C VAL A 617 -14.95 -6.15 18.20
N LYS A 618 -16.21 -6.37 17.75
CA LYS A 618 -17.43 -5.79 18.32
C LYS A 618 -18.53 -6.83 18.42
N ALA A 619 -19.30 -6.75 19.52
CA ALA A 619 -20.46 -7.61 19.76
C ALA A 619 -21.75 -6.96 19.28
N ASP A 620 -22.68 -7.75 18.74
CA ASP A 620 -24.08 -7.34 18.58
C ASP A 620 -24.91 -7.63 19.83
N ALA A 621 -26.18 -7.25 19.77
CA ALA A 621 -27.10 -7.46 20.90
C ALA A 621 -27.41 -8.95 21.19
N GLN A 622 -27.05 -9.87 20.32
CA GLN A 622 -27.15 -11.31 20.45
C GLN A 622 -25.79 -11.95 20.81
N ASP A 623 -24.82 -11.15 21.21
CA ASP A 623 -23.46 -11.56 21.59
C ASP A 623 -22.68 -12.26 20.46
N ASN A 624 -23.09 -12.08 19.17
CA ASN A 624 -22.21 -12.46 18.07
C ASN A 624 -21.09 -11.43 17.95
N LEU A 625 -19.88 -11.90 17.68
CA LEU A 625 -18.70 -11.05 17.53
C LEU A 625 -18.39 -10.84 16.05
N TYR A 626 -18.12 -9.60 15.67
CA TYR A 626 -17.64 -9.21 14.35
C TYR A 626 -16.21 -8.76 14.44
N VAL A 627 -15.33 -9.39 13.66
CA VAL A 627 -13.88 -9.23 13.73
C VAL A 627 -13.40 -8.58 12.43
N ALA A 628 -12.73 -7.45 12.53
CA ALA A 628 -12.00 -6.84 11.42
C ALA A 628 -10.67 -7.61 11.20
N ASP A 629 -10.69 -8.55 10.27
CA ASP A 629 -9.56 -9.43 9.94
C ASP A 629 -8.71 -8.79 8.82
N ARG A 630 -7.86 -7.85 9.23
CA ARG A 630 -7.27 -6.80 8.41
C ARG A 630 -6.50 -7.32 7.20
N ASN A 631 -5.54 -8.22 7.42
CA ASN A 631 -4.67 -8.68 6.35
C ASN A 631 -5.34 -9.71 5.44
N ASN A 632 -6.49 -10.25 5.84
CA ASN A 632 -7.37 -11.03 4.96
C ASN A 632 -8.35 -10.17 4.18
N ALA A 633 -8.43 -8.86 4.46
CA ALA A 633 -9.39 -7.90 3.87
C ALA A 633 -10.86 -8.33 4.01
N VAL A 634 -11.24 -8.87 5.17
CA VAL A 634 -12.58 -9.39 5.44
C VAL A 634 -13.08 -8.99 6.83
N VAL A 635 -14.40 -9.06 7.02
CA VAL A 635 -15.02 -9.10 8.37
C VAL A 635 -15.54 -10.50 8.62
N ARG A 636 -15.16 -11.05 9.77
CA ARG A 636 -15.56 -12.40 10.23
C ARG A 636 -16.61 -12.28 11.34
N LYS A 637 -17.56 -13.20 11.35
CA LYS A 637 -18.53 -13.36 12.43
C LYS A 637 -18.19 -14.60 13.25
N ILE A 638 -18.18 -14.48 14.59
CA ILE A 638 -18.13 -15.61 15.53
C ILE A 638 -19.48 -15.63 16.22
N ASN A 639 -20.27 -16.66 16.00
CA ASN A 639 -21.57 -16.81 16.65
C ASN A 639 -21.47 -17.40 18.08
N ALA A 640 -22.59 -17.46 18.79
CA ALA A 640 -22.64 -17.99 20.15
C ALA A 640 -22.21 -19.46 20.28
N SER A 641 -22.29 -20.25 19.19
CA SER A 641 -21.78 -21.64 19.16
C SER A 641 -20.28 -21.75 18.89
N GLY A 642 -19.60 -20.62 18.68
CA GLY A 642 -18.17 -20.57 18.35
C GLY A 642 -17.85 -20.87 16.88
N LEU A 643 -18.83 -20.84 15.99
CA LEU A 643 -18.59 -20.97 14.55
C LEU A 643 -18.12 -19.63 13.97
N VAL A 644 -16.99 -19.65 13.28
CA VAL A 644 -16.42 -18.51 12.55
C VAL A 644 -16.82 -18.58 11.10
N SER A 645 -17.34 -17.49 10.54
CA SER A 645 -17.71 -17.35 9.13
C SER A 645 -17.33 -15.98 8.59
N THR A 646 -16.99 -15.90 7.30
CA THR A 646 -16.77 -14.64 6.60
C THR A 646 -18.10 -14.04 6.22
N VAL A 647 -18.35 -12.77 6.57
CA VAL A 647 -19.61 -12.05 6.29
C VAL A 647 -19.44 -10.90 5.31
N VAL A 648 -18.25 -10.30 5.25
CA VAL A 648 -17.93 -9.19 4.35
C VAL A 648 -16.54 -9.38 3.78
N GLY A 649 -16.38 -9.09 2.50
CA GLY A 649 -15.12 -9.19 1.77
C GLY A 649 -14.86 -10.59 1.22
N THR A 650 -14.02 -10.64 0.21
CA THR A 650 -13.50 -11.87 -0.39
C THR A 650 -12.03 -11.99 -0.03
N PRO A 651 -11.61 -13.07 0.63
CA PRO A 651 -10.21 -13.22 1.08
C PRO A 651 -9.23 -13.04 -0.07
N GLY A 652 -8.17 -12.26 0.16
CA GLY A 652 -7.16 -11.97 -0.86
C GLY A 652 -7.58 -10.98 -1.95
N THR A 653 -8.82 -10.46 -1.90
CA THR A 653 -9.30 -9.43 -2.84
C THR A 653 -9.29 -8.07 -2.14
N TYR A 654 -8.47 -7.17 -2.64
CA TYR A 654 -8.25 -5.84 -2.06
C TYR A 654 -8.86 -4.77 -2.96
N GLY A 655 -9.67 -3.91 -2.37
CA GLY A 655 -10.39 -2.83 -3.06
C GLY A 655 -11.86 -2.80 -2.67
N PHE A 656 -12.62 -1.87 -3.20
CA PHE A 656 -14.04 -1.70 -2.85
C PHE A 656 -14.95 -2.14 -3.98
N LEU A 657 -15.69 -3.22 -3.75
CA LEU A 657 -16.73 -3.72 -4.64
C LEU A 657 -18.08 -3.67 -3.92
N PRO A 658 -18.85 -2.57 -4.10
CA PRO A 658 -20.17 -2.42 -3.48
C PRO A 658 -21.23 -3.37 -4.07
N GLY A 659 -22.34 -3.52 -3.37
CA GLY A 659 -23.47 -4.32 -3.81
C GLY A 659 -23.73 -5.53 -2.92
N ALA A 660 -24.05 -6.67 -3.53
CA ALA A 660 -24.36 -7.89 -2.79
C ALA A 660 -23.15 -8.44 -2.03
N LEU A 661 -23.39 -9.03 -0.85
CA LEU A 661 -22.35 -9.67 -0.06
C LEU A 661 -21.91 -11.02 -0.70
N PRO A 662 -20.64 -11.41 -0.49
CA PRO A 662 -19.65 -10.81 0.40
C PRO A 662 -18.92 -9.57 -0.15
N GLY A 663 -18.97 -9.28 -1.47
CA GLY A 663 -18.27 -8.15 -2.08
C GLY A 663 -16.75 -8.17 -1.88
N ALA A 664 -16.11 -7.00 -1.94
CA ALA A 664 -14.71 -6.79 -1.56
C ALA A 664 -14.58 -5.49 -0.77
N ILE A 665 -13.67 -5.47 0.19
CA ILE A 665 -13.33 -4.28 0.98
C ILE A 665 -11.81 -4.07 1.02
N PRO A 666 -11.33 -2.82 1.10
CA PRO A 666 -9.95 -2.57 1.49
C PRO A 666 -9.68 -3.16 2.89
N PRO A 667 -8.41 -3.38 3.28
CA PRO A 667 -8.09 -3.84 4.62
C PRO A 667 -8.84 -3.04 5.70
N PRO A 668 -9.68 -3.69 6.52
CA PRO A 668 -10.45 -3.00 7.55
C PRO A 668 -9.54 -2.55 8.69
N GLU A 669 -9.73 -1.31 9.14
CA GLU A 669 -9.01 -0.73 10.29
C GLU A 669 -9.83 -0.75 11.58
N GLY A 670 -11.14 -1.02 11.49
CA GLY A 670 -12.04 -1.17 12.61
C GLY A 670 -13.45 -1.54 12.17
N VAL A 671 -14.26 -2.01 13.08
CA VAL A 671 -15.67 -2.37 12.87
C VAL A 671 -16.54 -1.83 14.00
N ALA A 672 -17.75 -1.39 13.67
CA ALA A 672 -18.79 -1.06 14.65
C ALA A 672 -20.11 -1.71 14.23
N VAL A 673 -21.00 -1.98 15.20
CA VAL A 673 -22.26 -2.69 14.99
C VAL A 673 -23.41 -1.84 15.51
N ASN A 674 -24.50 -1.77 14.74
CA ASN A 674 -25.77 -1.17 15.18
C ASN A 674 -26.92 -1.96 14.56
N GLY A 675 -27.59 -2.80 15.38
CA GLY A 675 -28.59 -3.73 14.88
C GLY A 675 -28.02 -4.69 13.85
N SER A 676 -28.59 -4.72 12.63
CA SER A 676 -28.09 -5.51 11.51
C SER A 676 -27.06 -4.77 10.64
N ALA A 677 -26.71 -3.52 10.97
CA ALA A 677 -25.74 -2.76 10.20
C ALA A 677 -24.34 -2.85 10.81
N LEU A 678 -23.34 -3.12 9.96
CA LEU A 678 -21.92 -2.98 10.27
C LEU A 678 -21.39 -1.69 9.64
N PHE A 679 -20.50 -1.03 10.37
CA PHE A 679 -19.73 0.12 9.89
C PHE A 679 -18.25 -0.24 9.95
N ILE A 680 -17.59 -0.23 8.81
CA ILE A 680 -16.21 -0.68 8.63
C ILE A 680 -15.37 0.52 8.24
N THR A 681 -14.42 0.89 9.09
CA THR A 681 -13.42 1.89 8.69
C THR A 681 -12.35 1.23 7.82
N THR A 682 -11.96 1.93 6.79
CA THR A 682 -10.84 1.60 5.90
C THR A 682 -9.90 2.80 5.86
N ARG A 683 -8.79 2.72 5.15
CA ARG A 683 -7.78 3.78 5.15
C ARG A 683 -8.33 5.19 4.86
N ASN A 684 -9.31 5.33 3.97
CA ASN A 684 -9.77 6.63 3.47
C ASN A 684 -11.28 6.83 3.57
N GLY A 685 -12.01 5.92 4.22
CA GLY A 685 -13.46 6.04 4.27
C GLY A 685 -14.14 5.04 5.18
N VAL A 686 -15.45 5.14 5.23
CA VAL A 686 -16.32 4.30 6.05
C VAL A 686 -17.35 3.62 5.15
N VAL A 687 -17.41 2.29 5.25
CA VAL A 687 -18.34 1.42 4.51
C VAL A 687 -19.47 1.01 5.45
N ARG A 688 -20.71 1.08 4.98
CA ARG A 688 -21.88 0.51 5.63
C ARG A 688 -22.24 -0.83 4.98
N VAL A 689 -22.53 -1.81 5.80
CA VAL A 689 -23.00 -3.13 5.39
C VAL A 689 -24.29 -3.44 6.14
N ASP A 690 -25.36 -3.68 5.42
CA ASP A 690 -26.62 -4.18 5.97
C ASP A 690 -26.61 -5.71 5.81
N LEU A 691 -26.57 -6.46 6.92
CA LEU A 691 -26.45 -7.92 6.98
C LEU A 691 -27.78 -8.62 6.75
#